data_39fa0169724c0c1f339056e12f5f6e6c
#
_entry.id   39fa0169724c0c1f339056e12f5f6e6c
#
_cell.length_a   1.000
_cell.length_b   1.000
_cell.length_c   1.000
_cell.angle_alpha   90.00
_cell.angle_beta   90.00
_cell.angle_gamma   90.00
#
_symmetry.space_group_name_H-M   'P 1'
#
loop_
_entity.id
_entity.type
_entity.pdbx_description
1 polymer ?
#
loop_
_entity_poly.entity_id
_entity_poly.type
_entity_poly.pdbx_seq_one_letter_code
_entity_poly.pdbx_strand_id
1 'polypeptide(L)'
;MKLSLRPRRPLLNFGPERKFISSVRSNCTFKNAERNHIDDDETFIGTLNGIVRGRQSWSIALNDPFFSTRLKPRHIERVLLHTLDDSRLALRFFNFLGLHKNFHHSTASFCILVHALVQSNHFWPACSLLQTLLQRGLNPRLVFEELLNSYKRFNFVSSLGFDLLIQSYVQNRKVLDAVLILRLMGECRLMAEFRTLGAVFGGLIRIRRYNIALSLFDEVVGWGVQPDCYMSTAVVKSWCELKDFDKAKEMVKWVERSGRELNVNMYNVLIHGLCKGGRVQEAIEVKNLLGCKGLNADVVTYQTLVLGLCRVDQFGVARKLMDEMLDLGFIPSNGVLSTVVDGLRRYGDIMAAFSLVDQVMKVGAVPSLIVYTNLMNSLSKDGKLEEALFLWERMGVKGLLPNGITYSVIIDTLCKSGKLDAAIDVFNDMLGSRMEPSVYPYNLLINGYCKAGKSHAGHSVLNKMFDKGMTPTVVTYTSLIDGYCKEGEVHMAFRLYHEMTGKGISPNTYTFTALISGLCHANLLDEARELFDEMVRVNITPNEVTYNVMIEGYCKGGNTTKAFELFNEMVERGLVPDTYTYRSLIAGLCSVGRTSEAEKFVEDLQKENHKLNEMCFSALLYGLCKEGRLKDALSASNEMAGRGMNLDLVCYGILIYGALKHDKKQVIDILKKMHDHGLRPDNVIYTSMVDAYGKDGDLKMALGCWDIMMGEGSIPNVLTYTVMINSLCKAGLADRAEILCKELLATGLIPNQFTYACFLDHLTREGYMEKAMQLHNAMLKGFLANAVTYNILIRGFCKLGEIHKATDTLVEMRDNGIPPDCISFSTVIYEFCRRGDLPGAMRIWDSMISSGLKPDTVAYNLLIYGCCIAGELDKAFELRNDMVRRGLNPNKRTQTLLVH
;
A
#
# COMPACT_ATOMS: atom_id res chain seq x y z
N MET A 1 31.72 -5.46 -8.72
CA MET A 1 31.89 -5.32 -10.17
C MET A 1 32.25 -3.89 -10.53
N LYS A 2 33.45 -3.65 -10.98
CA LYS A 2 33.96 -2.33 -11.32
C LYS A 2 33.33 -1.87 -12.64
N LEU A 3 32.54 -0.82 -12.62
CA LEU A 3 32.07 -0.12 -13.82
C LEU A 3 33.05 1.00 -14.12
N SER A 4 33.80 0.83 -15.18
CA SER A 4 34.72 1.80 -15.78
C SER A 4 33.92 2.96 -16.39
N LEU A 5 34.02 4.14 -15.80
CA LEU A 5 33.58 5.39 -16.37
C LEU A 5 34.57 5.81 -17.47
N ARG A 6 34.19 5.65 -18.72
CA ARG A 6 34.85 6.34 -19.83
C ARG A 6 34.49 7.84 -19.79
N PRO A 7 35.45 8.75 -19.91
CA PRO A 7 35.13 10.17 -19.97
C PRO A 7 34.55 10.51 -21.36
N ARG A 8 33.38 11.16 -21.35
CA ARG A 8 32.80 11.76 -22.56
C ARG A 8 33.70 12.92 -23.02
N ARG A 9 34.18 12.85 -24.26
CA ARG A 9 34.86 13.94 -24.97
C ARG A 9 33.88 15.12 -25.14
N PRO A 10 34.26 16.34 -24.83
CA PRO A 10 33.56 17.51 -25.35
C PRO A 10 33.99 17.77 -26.79
N LEU A 11 33.02 17.74 -27.69
CA LEU A 11 33.18 18.20 -29.05
C LEU A 11 33.27 19.72 -29.04
N LEU A 12 34.47 20.24 -29.23
CA LEU A 12 34.73 21.63 -29.54
C LEU A 12 34.85 21.79 -31.07
N ASN A 13 33.81 22.22 -31.72
CA ASN A 13 33.83 22.71 -33.08
C ASN A 13 34.29 24.17 -33.04
N PHE A 14 35.50 24.39 -33.51
CA PHE A 14 36.00 25.74 -33.89
C PHE A 14 35.98 25.83 -35.39
N GLY A 15 35.15 26.70 -35.95
CA GLY A 15 35.26 27.15 -37.34
C GLY A 15 36.48 28.05 -37.54
N PRO A 16 37.05 28.07 -38.72
CA PRO A 16 38.32 28.77 -39.00
C PRO A 16 38.07 30.20 -39.42
N GLU A 17 38.51 31.16 -38.65
CA GLU A 17 38.83 32.49 -39.18
C GLU A 17 40.34 32.57 -39.46
N ARG A 18 40.68 32.44 -40.75
CA ARG A 18 41.99 32.87 -41.28
C ARG A 18 41.95 34.39 -41.51
N LYS A 19 42.86 35.15 -40.93
CA LYS A 19 43.66 36.16 -41.63
C LYS A 19 44.56 36.92 -40.66
N PHE A 20 45.72 37.15 -41.16
CA PHE A 20 46.80 38.08 -40.76
C PHE A 20 47.88 37.65 -39.73
N ILE A 21 48.89 36.96 -40.25
CA ILE A 21 50.22 37.00 -39.71
C ILE A 21 51.12 37.44 -40.89
N SER A 22 51.45 38.74 -40.94
CA SER A 22 52.66 39.19 -41.62
C SER A 22 53.17 40.43 -40.89
N SER A 23 54.44 40.38 -40.60
CA SER A 23 55.29 41.47 -40.14
C SER A 23 55.27 41.86 -38.69
N VAL A 24 56.14 41.29 -37.87
CA VAL A 24 57.02 42.06 -36.98
C VAL A 24 58.37 41.38 -36.92
N ARG A 25 59.27 41.81 -37.79
CA ARG A 25 60.70 41.69 -37.54
C ARG A 25 61.19 43.06 -37.03
N SER A 26 62.04 42.95 -36.05
CA SER A 26 63.08 43.94 -35.65
C SER A 26 62.69 44.99 -34.61
N ASN A 27 63.37 44.92 -33.60
CA ASN A 27 64.22 45.88 -32.88
C ASN A 27 64.15 45.75 -31.35
N CYS A 28 65.09 44.93 -30.84
CA CYS A 28 65.44 45.01 -29.40
C CYS A 28 66.86 45.64 -29.37
N THR A 29 66.92 46.94 -29.16
CA THR A 29 68.12 47.60 -28.70
C THR A 29 68.18 47.61 -27.16
N PHE A 30 69.12 46.86 -26.64
CA PHE A 30 69.43 46.89 -25.22
C PHE A 30 70.52 47.95 -24.98
N LYS A 31 70.31 48.83 -24.00
CA LYS A 31 71.33 49.72 -23.42
C LYS A 31 71.97 49.01 -22.23
N ASN A 32 73.36 49.08 -22.33
CA ASN A 32 74.35 48.52 -21.43
C ASN A 32 74.30 49.04 -19.99
N ALA A 33 74.33 48.05 -18.99
CA ALA A 33 75.12 48.27 -17.74
C ALA A 33 75.22 46.85 -17.05
N GLU A 34 76.47 46.44 -16.88
CA GLU A 34 77.04 45.29 -16.17
C GLU A 34 77.72 44.27 -17.13
N ARG A 35 78.75 44.69 -17.66
CA ARG A 35 79.78 43.84 -18.37
C ARG A 35 80.77 43.30 -17.30
N ASN A 36 80.67 42.01 -17.00
CA ASN A 36 81.85 41.09 -16.84
C ASN A 36 81.47 39.64 -16.41
N HIS A 37 80.13 39.28 -16.30
CA HIS A 37 79.68 37.85 -16.16
C HIS A 37 78.69 37.44 -17.25
N ILE A 38 78.40 38.27 -18.22
CA ILE A 38 77.32 38.14 -19.18
C ILE A 38 77.75 37.36 -20.41
N ASP A 39 79.03 37.42 -20.83
CA ASP A 39 79.53 36.75 -22.05
C ASP A 39 79.55 35.22 -21.96
N ASP A 40 79.74 34.61 -20.77
CA ASP A 40 79.78 33.19 -20.56
C ASP A 40 78.36 32.51 -20.50
N ASP A 41 77.35 33.27 -20.05
CA ASP A 41 75.93 32.82 -19.99
C ASP A 41 75.24 32.95 -21.35
N GLU A 42 75.52 33.97 -22.16
CA GLU A 42 74.95 34.15 -23.50
C GLU A 42 75.43 33.09 -24.49
N THR A 43 76.76 32.80 -24.45
CA THR A 43 77.37 31.74 -25.28
C THR A 43 76.80 30.36 -24.86
N PHE A 44 76.60 30.10 -23.56
CA PHE A 44 75.99 28.89 -23.05
C PHE A 44 74.51 28.75 -23.54
N ILE A 45 73.72 29.80 -23.49
CA ILE A 45 72.31 29.81 -23.97
C ILE A 45 72.29 29.64 -25.51
N GLY A 46 73.14 30.26 -26.23
CA GLY A 46 73.29 30.11 -27.68
C GLY A 46 73.58 28.67 -28.10
N THR A 47 74.55 28.04 -27.43
CA THR A 47 74.86 26.59 -27.65
C THR A 47 73.70 25.67 -27.25
N LEU A 48 73.01 25.95 -26.12
CA LEU A 48 71.82 25.20 -25.67
C LEU A 48 70.68 25.34 -26.66
N ASN A 49 70.42 26.53 -27.19
CA ASN A 49 69.38 26.74 -28.22
C ASN A 49 69.77 26.06 -29.55
N GLY A 50 71.05 25.99 -29.89
CA GLY A 50 71.55 25.19 -31.02
C GLY A 50 71.30 23.71 -30.88
N ILE A 51 71.45 23.14 -29.67
CA ILE A 51 71.12 21.77 -29.35
C ILE A 51 69.62 21.54 -29.44
N VAL A 52 68.78 22.42 -28.89
CA VAL A 52 67.32 22.32 -28.91
C VAL A 52 66.80 22.32 -30.35
N ARG A 53 67.33 23.17 -31.23
CA ARG A 53 66.92 23.26 -32.65
C ARG A 53 67.66 22.28 -33.58
N GLY A 54 68.76 21.67 -33.10
CA GLY A 54 69.55 20.76 -33.89
C GLY A 54 68.95 19.34 -34.05
N ARG A 55 69.58 18.55 -34.94
CA ARG A 55 69.15 17.17 -35.20
C ARG A 55 69.78 16.14 -34.20
N GLN A 56 70.57 16.61 -33.23
CA GLN A 56 71.21 15.72 -32.24
C GLN A 56 70.25 15.25 -31.19
N SER A 57 70.41 14.00 -30.69
CA SER A 57 69.64 13.49 -29.59
C SER A 57 69.92 14.29 -28.33
N TRP A 58 68.89 14.92 -27.77
CA TRP A 58 68.96 15.71 -26.51
C TRP A 58 69.54 14.89 -25.36
N SER A 59 69.22 13.60 -25.31
CA SER A 59 69.73 12.72 -24.27
C SER A 59 71.28 12.58 -24.24
N ILE A 60 71.91 12.62 -25.39
CA ILE A 60 73.37 12.53 -25.54
C ILE A 60 74.01 13.91 -25.25
N ALA A 61 73.51 14.97 -25.91
CA ALA A 61 74.05 16.28 -25.78
C ALA A 61 73.95 16.90 -24.38
N LEU A 62 72.91 16.64 -23.67
CA LEU A 62 72.64 17.15 -22.33
C LEU A 62 73.19 16.26 -21.20
N ASN A 63 73.82 15.13 -21.51
CA ASN A 63 74.55 14.28 -20.57
C ASN A 63 75.99 14.74 -20.37
N ASP A 64 76.45 15.64 -21.22
CA ASP A 64 77.78 16.25 -21.08
C ASP A 64 77.93 16.98 -19.73
N PRO A 65 78.90 16.73 -18.90
CA PRO A 65 79.13 17.42 -17.61
C PRO A 65 79.06 18.93 -17.72
N PHE A 66 79.43 19.52 -18.86
CA PHE A 66 79.31 20.94 -19.11
C PHE A 66 77.88 21.48 -19.02
N PHE A 67 76.93 20.71 -19.52
CA PHE A 67 75.53 21.15 -19.46
C PHE A 67 74.85 20.63 -18.19
N SER A 68 75.14 19.42 -17.73
CA SER A 68 74.41 18.84 -16.58
C SER A 68 74.69 19.58 -15.23
N THR A 69 75.88 20.17 -15.07
CA THR A 69 76.27 20.90 -13.84
C THR A 69 75.93 22.39 -13.86
N ARG A 70 75.80 22.98 -15.03
CA ARG A 70 75.56 24.45 -15.16
C ARG A 70 74.13 24.81 -15.45
N LEU A 71 73.25 23.87 -15.79
CA LEU A 71 71.87 24.17 -16.18
C LEU A 71 71.07 24.77 -15.05
N LYS A 72 70.69 26.04 -15.16
CA LYS A 72 69.86 26.75 -14.16
C LYS A 72 68.47 27.10 -14.75
N PRO A 73 67.43 27.26 -13.92
CA PRO A 73 66.11 27.68 -14.38
C PRO A 73 66.10 28.92 -15.30
N ARG A 74 66.93 29.92 -15.05
CA ARG A 74 67.06 31.13 -15.87
C ARG A 74 67.53 30.84 -17.29
N HIS A 75 68.37 29.83 -17.51
CA HIS A 75 68.82 29.44 -18.82
C HIS A 75 67.69 28.85 -19.65
N ILE A 76 66.80 28.05 -19.00
CA ILE A 76 65.58 27.47 -19.61
C ILE A 76 64.62 28.59 -20.01
N GLU A 77 64.39 29.57 -19.15
CA GLU A 77 63.52 30.71 -19.45
C GLU A 77 63.99 31.42 -20.74
N ARG A 78 65.29 31.70 -20.88
CA ARG A 78 65.86 32.32 -22.10
C ARG A 78 65.77 31.41 -23.30
N VAL A 79 66.03 30.13 -23.19
CA VAL A 79 65.88 29.19 -24.29
C VAL A 79 64.38 29.08 -24.75
N LEU A 80 63.48 29.08 -23.82
CA LEU A 80 62.03 29.10 -24.17
C LEU A 80 61.68 30.39 -24.94
N LEU A 81 62.28 31.54 -24.59
CA LEU A 81 62.04 32.79 -25.31
C LEU A 81 62.65 32.76 -26.73
N HIS A 82 63.81 32.11 -26.95
CA HIS A 82 64.35 31.93 -28.26
C HIS A 82 63.64 30.92 -29.12
N THR A 83 62.74 30.07 -28.52
CA THR A 83 61.97 29.06 -29.21
C THR A 83 60.47 29.40 -29.26
N LEU A 84 60.07 30.67 -29.04
CA LEU A 84 58.65 31.10 -29.14
C LEU A 84 58.01 30.90 -30.48
N ASP A 85 58.82 30.87 -31.57
CA ASP A 85 58.42 30.60 -32.95
C ASP A 85 57.94 29.14 -33.17
N ASP A 86 58.40 28.19 -32.34
CA ASP A 86 57.95 26.79 -32.34
C ASP A 86 57.60 26.34 -30.92
N SER A 87 56.40 26.67 -30.55
CA SER A 87 55.86 26.31 -29.22
C SER A 87 55.78 24.81 -28.93
N ARG A 88 55.69 23.96 -30.00
CA ARG A 88 55.75 22.51 -29.86
C ARG A 88 57.13 22.01 -29.51
N LEU A 89 58.14 22.58 -30.12
CA LEU A 89 59.52 22.27 -29.81
C LEU A 89 59.86 22.69 -28.37
N ALA A 90 59.42 23.91 -27.96
CA ALA A 90 59.54 24.41 -26.61
C ALA A 90 58.93 23.48 -25.60
N LEU A 91 57.72 23.00 -25.83
CA LEU A 91 56.99 22.05 -24.99
C LEU A 91 57.70 20.68 -24.90
N ARG A 92 58.14 20.15 -26.02
CA ARG A 92 58.89 18.89 -26.04
C ARG A 92 60.18 18.95 -25.24
N PHE A 93 60.91 20.05 -25.39
CA PHE A 93 62.17 20.28 -24.66
C PHE A 93 61.91 20.43 -23.15
N PHE A 94 60.88 21.21 -22.77
CA PHE A 94 60.47 21.41 -21.40
C PHE A 94 60.08 20.06 -20.72
N ASN A 95 59.27 19.25 -21.40
CA ASN A 95 58.87 17.95 -20.89
C ASN A 95 60.04 16.96 -20.81
N PHE A 96 60.97 17.02 -21.80
CA PHE A 96 62.16 16.18 -21.78
C PHE A 96 63.07 16.48 -20.58
N LEU A 97 63.28 17.72 -20.23
CA LEU A 97 64.05 18.09 -19.04
C LEU A 97 63.34 17.62 -17.74
N GLY A 98 62.04 17.79 -17.64
CA GLY A 98 61.28 17.38 -16.49
C GLY A 98 61.26 15.86 -16.29
N LEU A 99 61.05 15.09 -17.37
CA LEU A 99 60.89 13.64 -17.30
C LEU A 99 62.24 12.89 -17.27
N HIS A 100 63.23 13.33 -18.06
CA HIS A 100 64.49 12.57 -18.22
C HIS A 100 65.64 13.08 -17.35
N LYS A 101 65.55 14.31 -16.88
CA LYS A 101 66.59 14.99 -16.07
C LYS A 101 66.15 15.34 -14.66
N ASN A 102 64.89 15.02 -14.30
CA ASN A 102 64.29 15.47 -13.02
C ASN A 102 64.52 16.99 -12.74
N PHE A 103 64.50 17.78 -13.80
CA PHE A 103 64.78 19.23 -13.70
C PHE A 103 63.57 19.95 -13.10
N HIS A 104 63.80 20.74 -12.05
CA HIS A 104 62.77 21.53 -11.42
C HIS A 104 62.62 22.89 -12.15
N HIS A 105 61.62 22.96 -13.04
CA HIS A 105 61.27 24.19 -13.74
C HIS A 105 60.76 25.27 -12.79
N SER A 106 61.16 26.53 -13.05
CA SER A 106 60.66 27.70 -12.33
C SER A 106 59.19 27.97 -12.73
N THR A 107 58.46 28.68 -11.87
CA THR A 107 57.10 29.16 -12.17
C THR A 107 57.07 30.02 -13.40
N ALA A 108 58.11 30.89 -13.58
CA ALA A 108 58.28 31.74 -14.75
C ALA A 108 58.39 30.92 -16.07
N SER A 109 59.15 29.79 -16.06
CA SER A 109 59.25 28.92 -17.21
C SER A 109 57.90 28.33 -17.63
N PHE A 110 57.05 27.90 -16.67
CA PHE A 110 55.68 27.45 -16.94
C PHE A 110 54.86 28.60 -17.57
N CYS A 111 54.92 29.79 -17.02
CA CYS A 111 54.14 30.94 -17.45
C CYS A 111 54.52 31.41 -18.85
N ILE A 112 55.79 31.44 -19.17
CA ILE A 112 56.31 31.78 -20.55
C ILE A 112 55.75 30.74 -21.56
N LEU A 113 55.87 29.44 -21.23
CA LEU A 113 55.44 28.37 -22.11
C LEU A 113 53.89 28.37 -22.26
N VAL A 114 53.14 28.65 -21.22
CA VAL A 114 51.69 28.79 -21.31
C VAL A 114 51.31 29.91 -22.28
N HIS A 115 51.91 31.09 -22.18
CA HIS A 115 51.65 32.20 -23.10
C HIS A 115 52.08 31.87 -24.54
N ALA A 116 53.19 31.19 -24.74
CA ALA A 116 53.65 30.76 -26.04
C ALA A 116 52.69 29.75 -26.70
N LEU A 117 52.20 28.78 -25.92
CA LEU A 117 51.24 27.79 -26.42
C LEU A 117 49.86 28.42 -26.72
N VAL A 118 49.40 29.37 -25.87
CA VAL A 118 48.16 30.10 -26.12
C VAL A 118 48.25 30.94 -27.39
N GLN A 119 49.36 31.61 -27.61
CA GLN A 119 49.58 32.42 -28.83
C GLN A 119 49.60 31.55 -30.09
N SER A 120 50.03 30.29 -29.98
CA SER A 120 50.04 29.29 -31.06
C SER A 120 48.77 28.49 -31.16
N ASN A 121 47.69 28.84 -30.43
CA ASN A 121 46.42 28.14 -30.38
C ASN A 121 46.49 26.67 -29.84
N HIS A 122 47.51 26.36 -29.05
CA HIS A 122 47.66 25.04 -28.42
C HIS A 122 47.09 25.04 -26.98
N PHE A 123 45.76 25.18 -26.83
CA PHE A 123 45.13 25.39 -25.54
C PHE A 123 45.17 24.15 -24.60
N TRP A 124 45.06 22.92 -25.17
CA TRP A 124 45.08 21.71 -24.36
C TRP A 124 46.42 21.46 -23.63
N PRO A 125 47.58 21.58 -24.29
CA PRO A 125 48.88 21.52 -23.63
C PRO A 125 49.07 22.65 -22.61
N ALA A 126 48.60 23.86 -22.89
CA ALA A 126 48.67 24.97 -21.93
C ALA A 126 47.87 24.67 -20.68
N CYS A 127 46.64 24.15 -20.78
CA CYS A 127 45.84 23.68 -19.63
C CYS A 127 46.55 22.60 -18.84
N SER A 128 47.15 21.61 -19.49
CA SER A 128 47.89 20.52 -18.82
C SER A 128 49.09 21.04 -18.03
N LEU A 129 49.81 22.02 -18.56
CA LEU A 129 50.90 22.67 -17.84
C LEU A 129 50.39 23.46 -16.62
N LEU A 130 49.29 24.19 -16.77
CA LEU A 130 48.67 24.91 -15.67
C LEU A 130 48.21 23.94 -14.59
N GLN A 131 47.57 22.80 -14.92
CA GLN A 131 47.21 21.81 -13.97
C GLN A 131 48.41 21.24 -13.22
N THR A 132 49.52 20.98 -13.92
CA THR A 132 50.76 20.52 -13.30
C THR A 132 51.33 21.57 -12.37
N LEU A 133 51.28 22.85 -12.74
CA LEU A 133 51.68 23.96 -11.90
C LEU A 133 50.83 24.09 -10.62
N LEU A 134 49.50 23.92 -10.73
CA LEU A 134 48.57 23.97 -9.63
C LEU A 134 48.73 22.83 -8.62
N GLN A 135 49.26 21.67 -9.07
CA GLN A 135 49.58 20.53 -8.20
C GLN A 135 50.77 20.83 -7.26
N ARG A 136 51.60 21.80 -7.59
CA ARG A 136 52.72 22.26 -6.73
C ARG A 136 52.26 23.02 -5.48
N GLY A 137 50.96 23.38 -5.37
CA GLY A 137 50.40 24.03 -4.19
C GLY A 137 50.87 25.49 -3.96
N LEU A 138 51.30 26.14 -4.99
CA LEU A 138 51.75 27.54 -4.90
C LEU A 138 50.58 28.50 -4.58
N ASN A 139 50.89 29.63 -3.96
CA ASN A 139 49.89 30.66 -3.69
C ASN A 139 49.33 31.20 -5.01
N PRO A 140 48.00 31.25 -5.21
CA PRO A 140 47.36 31.72 -6.44
C PRO A 140 47.79 33.10 -6.88
N ARG A 141 48.04 34.01 -5.90
CA ARG A 141 48.50 35.35 -6.16
C ARG A 141 49.89 35.38 -6.80
N LEU A 142 50.83 34.59 -6.30
CA LEU A 142 52.18 34.49 -6.84
C LEU A 142 52.16 33.90 -8.28
N VAL A 143 51.30 32.88 -8.55
CA VAL A 143 51.14 32.33 -9.90
C VAL A 143 50.60 33.38 -10.86
N PHE A 144 49.62 34.20 -10.41
CA PHE A 144 49.07 35.26 -11.23
C PHE A 144 50.11 36.35 -11.49
N GLU A 145 50.87 36.80 -10.46
CA GLU A 145 51.93 37.83 -10.58
C GLU A 145 53.02 37.38 -11.55
N GLU A 146 53.48 36.12 -11.50
CA GLU A 146 54.47 35.57 -12.43
C GLU A 146 53.94 35.46 -13.85
N LEU A 147 52.63 35.07 -14.01
CA LEU A 147 51.98 35.01 -15.31
C LEU A 147 51.83 36.43 -15.89
N LEU A 148 51.49 37.43 -15.04
CA LEU A 148 51.39 38.84 -15.42
C LEU A 148 52.78 39.46 -15.79
N ASN A 149 53.81 39.15 -14.99
CA ASN A 149 55.15 39.57 -15.25
C ASN A 149 55.65 39.01 -16.60
N SER A 150 55.42 37.74 -16.84
CA SER A 150 55.77 37.12 -18.12
C SER A 150 54.97 37.74 -19.26
N TYR A 151 53.70 38.04 -19.11
CA TYR A 151 52.84 38.71 -20.09
C TYR A 151 53.34 40.08 -20.47
N LYS A 152 53.63 40.91 -19.47
CA LYS A 152 54.12 42.31 -19.68
C LYS A 152 55.53 42.35 -20.19
N ARG A 153 56.46 41.54 -19.63
CA ARG A 153 57.87 41.58 -19.96
C ARG A 153 58.16 41.12 -21.39
N PHE A 154 57.35 40.18 -21.91
CA PHE A 154 57.60 39.63 -23.23
C PHE A 154 56.55 40.04 -24.27
N ASN A 155 55.71 41.03 -23.95
CA ASN A 155 54.72 41.65 -24.83
C ASN A 155 53.82 40.60 -25.55
N PHE A 156 53.29 39.61 -24.78
CA PHE A 156 52.30 38.69 -25.32
C PHE A 156 50.99 39.44 -25.64
N VAL A 157 50.34 39.09 -26.74
CA VAL A 157 49.12 39.81 -27.20
C VAL A 157 47.86 39.25 -26.58
N SER A 158 47.79 37.94 -26.34
CA SER A 158 46.58 37.26 -25.87
C SER A 158 46.52 37.16 -24.38
N SER A 159 45.44 37.67 -23.77
CA SER A 159 45.13 37.50 -22.34
C SER A 159 44.52 36.11 -21.98
N LEU A 160 44.26 35.25 -22.96
CA LEU A 160 43.63 33.91 -22.79
C LEU A 160 44.40 33.03 -21.80
N GLY A 161 45.70 33.24 -21.56
CA GLY A 161 46.47 32.53 -20.56
C GLY A 161 45.90 32.65 -19.14
N PHE A 162 45.35 33.81 -18.82
CA PHE A 162 44.71 34.09 -17.52
C PHE A 162 43.36 33.41 -17.43
N ASP A 163 42.59 33.40 -18.53
CA ASP A 163 41.32 32.68 -18.62
C ASP A 163 41.51 31.17 -18.42
N LEU A 164 42.54 30.59 -19.05
CA LEU A 164 42.89 29.18 -18.86
C LEU A 164 43.33 28.89 -17.42
N LEU A 165 44.02 29.81 -16.77
CA LEU A 165 44.42 29.70 -15.36
C LEU A 165 43.18 29.65 -14.46
N ILE A 166 42.21 30.58 -14.63
CA ILE A 166 40.95 30.60 -13.87
C ILE A 166 40.16 29.28 -14.12
N GLN A 167 40.00 28.88 -15.36
CA GLN A 167 39.31 27.63 -15.74
C GLN A 167 39.98 26.41 -15.09
N SER A 168 41.31 26.38 -15.04
CA SER A 168 42.08 25.29 -14.41
C SER A 168 41.82 25.26 -12.89
N TYR A 169 41.70 26.39 -12.21
CA TYR A 169 41.34 26.48 -10.81
C TYR A 169 39.89 25.98 -10.58
N VAL A 170 38.94 26.39 -11.42
CA VAL A 170 37.54 25.95 -11.33
C VAL A 170 37.42 24.42 -11.54
N GLN A 171 38.16 23.85 -12.52
CA GLN A 171 38.19 22.41 -12.77
C GLN A 171 38.76 21.61 -11.60
N ASN A 172 39.77 22.16 -10.93
CA ASN A 172 40.38 21.57 -9.72
C ASN A 172 39.57 21.83 -8.43
N ARG A 173 38.32 22.34 -8.55
CA ARG A 173 37.42 22.68 -7.45
C ARG A 173 37.94 23.77 -6.49
N LYS A 174 38.96 24.51 -6.86
CA LYS A 174 39.52 25.65 -6.13
C LYS A 174 38.89 26.98 -6.61
N VAL A 175 37.55 27.06 -6.48
CA VAL A 175 36.79 28.18 -7.05
C VAL A 175 37.08 29.51 -6.37
N LEU A 176 37.40 29.53 -5.09
CA LEU A 176 37.75 30.77 -4.38
C LEU A 176 39.06 31.37 -4.88
N ASP A 177 40.03 30.52 -5.21
CA ASP A 177 41.29 30.96 -5.82
C ASP A 177 41.05 31.52 -7.22
N ALA A 178 40.13 30.91 -7.99
CA ALA A 178 39.70 31.44 -9.28
C ALA A 178 39.07 32.83 -9.15
N VAL A 179 38.21 33.06 -8.14
CA VAL A 179 37.66 34.41 -7.84
C VAL A 179 38.74 35.41 -7.52
N LEU A 180 39.73 35.02 -6.69
CA LEU A 180 40.86 35.88 -6.37
C LEU A 180 41.64 36.35 -7.63
N ILE A 181 41.93 35.39 -8.53
CA ILE A 181 42.59 35.68 -9.79
C ILE A 181 41.74 36.58 -10.69
N LEU A 182 40.43 36.34 -10.74
CA LEU A 182 39.53 37.17 -11.53
C LEU A 182 39.50 38.62 -11.03
N ARG A 183 39.54 38.84 -9.70
CA ARG A 183 39.64 40.18 -9.10
C ARG A 183 40.96 40.87 -9.43
N LEU A 184 42.06 40.12 -9.34
CA LEU A 184 43.38 40.63 -9.73
C LEU A 184 43.45 41.01 -11.20
N MET A 185 42.78 40.25 -12.09
CA MET A 185 42.62 40.62 -13.51
C MET A 185 41.87 41.95 -13.66
N GLY A 186 40.76 42.13 -12.94
CA GLY A 186 39.96 43.36 -12.95
C GLY A 186 40.79 44.58 -12.49
N GLU A 187 41.57 44.42 -11.39
CA GLU A 187 42.52 45.47 -10.94
C GLU A 187 43.53 45.84 -12.01
N CYS A 188 43.99 44.87 -12.79
CA CYS A 188 44.93 45.10 -13.87
C CYS A 188 44.26 45.55 -15.19
N ARG A 189 42.96 45.78 -15.23
CA ARG A 189 42.14 46.09 -16.42
C ARG A 189 42.24 45.02 -17.53
N LEU A 190 42.47 43.80 -17.16
CA LEU A 190 42.39 42.64 -18.07
C LEU A 190 40.95 42.09 -18.03
N MET A 191 40.31 41.93 -19.20
CA MET A 191 38.93 41.46 -19.31
C MET A 191 38.94 39.96 -19.46
N ALA A 192 38.18 39.24 -18.61
CA ALA A 192 37.97 37.80 -18.73
C ALA A 192 36.93 37.52 -19.80
N GLU A 193 37.02 36.35 -20.47
CA GLU A 193 36.02 35.89 -21.40
C GLU A 193 34.71 35.54 -20.68
N PHE A 194 33.55 35.69 -21.37
CA PHE A 194 32.22 35.32 -20.84
C PHE A 194 32.16 33.87 -20.36
N ARG A 195 32.83 32.95 -21.07
CA ARG A 195 32.92 31.53 -20.70
C ARG A 195 33.62 31.34 -19.38
N THR A 196 34.66 32.07 -19.12
CA THR A 196 35.43 32.02 -17.88
C THR A 196 34.63 32.61 -16.72
N LEU A 197 33.94 33.73 -16.94
CA LEU A 197 33.00 34.30 -15.95
C LEU A 197 31.89 33.29 -15.63
N GLY A 198 31.25 32.72 -16.64
CA GLY A 198 30.24 31.71 -16.45
C GLY A 198 30.72 30.47 -15.67
N ALA A 199 31.97 30.03 -15.91
CA ALA A 199 32.56 28.90 -15.19
C ALA A 199 32.76 29.22 -13.69
N VAL A 200 33.20 30.46 -13.36
CA VAL A 200 33.37 30.93 -11.98
C VAL A 200 32.04 31.04 -11.27
N PHE A 201 31.01 31.68 -11.88
CA PHE A 201 29.67 31.78 -11.31
C PHE A 201 29.06 30.41 -11.09
N GLY A 202 29.15 29.52 -12.08
CA GLY A 202 28.69 28.13 -11.95
C GLY A 202 29.43 27.34 -10.86
N GLY A 203 30.73 27.63 -10.70
CA GLY A 203 31.55 27.09 -9.62
C GLY A 203 31.10 27.57 -8.24
N LEU A 204 30.87 28.88 -8.06
CA LEU A 204 30.40 29.49 -6.81
C LEU A 204 29.05 28.94 -6.38
N ILE A 205 28.12 28.74 -7.33
CA ILE A 205 26.82 28.11 -7.05
C ILE A 205 26.99 26.68 -6.57
N ARG A 206 27.89 25.90 -7.19
CA ARG A 206 28.15 24.50 -6.80
C ARG A 206 28.69 24.38 -5.37
N ILE A 207 29.57 25.31 -4.95
CA ILE A 207 30.13 25.35 -3.59
C ILE A 207 29.23 26.13 -2.61
N ARG A 208 28.02 26.55 -3.04
CA ARG A 208 27.03 27.31 -2.26
C ARG A 208 27.53 28.64 -1.65
N ARG A 209 28.44 29.31 -2.30
CA ARG A 209 28.96 30.63 -1.88
C ARG A 209 28.22 31.77 -2.59
N TYR A 210 26.89 31.88 -2.30
CA TYR A 210 26.00 32.80 -3.00
C TYR A 210 26.35 34.28 -2.78
N ASN A 211 26.72 34.68 -1.55
CA ASN A 211 27.11 36.07 -1.24
C ASN A 211 28.32 36.52 -2.06
N ILE A 212 29.30 35.61 -2.27
CA ILE A 212 30.48 35.92 -3.09
C ILE A 212 30.09 36.06 -4.56
N ALA A 213 29.13 35.24 -5.03
CA ALA A 213 28.64 35.36 -6.41
C ALA A 213 27.95 36.72 -6.64
N LEU A 214 27.17 37.19 -5.68
CA LEU A 214 26.50 38.49 -5.75
C LEU A 214 27.50 39.67 -5.72
N SER A 215 28.46 39.68 -4.78
CA SER A 215 29.48 40.73 -4.74
C SER A 215 30.34 40.74 -6.01
N LEU A 216 30.70 39.56 -6.51
CA LEU A 216 31.46 39.47 -7.75
C LEU A 216 30.67 39.97 -8.97
N PHE A 217 29.35 39.75 -8.99
CA PHE A 217 28.48 40.27 -10.05
C PHE A 217 28.52 41.81 -10.07
N ASP A 218 28.38 42.46 -8.93
CA ASP A 218 28.41 43.91 -8.80
C ASP A 218 29.81 44.47 -9.22
N GLU A 219 30.89 43.78 -8.84
CA GLU A 219 32.25 44.13 -9.24
C GLU A 219 32.42 44.01 -10.79
N VAL A 220 31.96 42.91 -11.42
CA VAL A 220 32.07 42.68 -12.86
C VAL A 220 31.24 43.70 -13.65
N VAL A 221 30.02 44.02 -13.19
CA VAL A 221 29.23 45.11 -13.78
C VAL A 221 29.94 46.46 -13.62
N GLY A 222 30.57 46.74 -12.46
CA GLY A 222 31.36 47.93 -12.21
C GLY A 222 32.57 48.04 -13.13
N TRP A 223 33.16 46.97 -13.63
CA TRP A 223 34.22 46.97 -14.63
C TRP A 223 33.73 47.28 -16.06
N GLY A 224 32.40 47.47 -16.24
CA GLY A 224 31.80 47.75 -17.55
C GLY A 224 31.51 46.53 -18.38
N VAL A 225 31.63 45.33 -17.83
CA VAL A 225 31.25 44.07 -18.50
C VAL A 225 29.72 43.97 -18.51
N GLN A 226 29.15 43.78 -19.69
CA GLN A 226 27.72 43.54 -19.79
C GLN A 226 27.41 42.08 -19.44
N PRO A 227 26.60 41.78 -18.36
CA PRO A 227 26.33 40.44 -17.95
C PRO A 227 25.60 39.67 -19.03
N ASP A 228 25.95 38.44 -19.28
CA ASP A 228 25.20 37.51 -20.15
C ASP A 228 24.00 36.89 -19.42
N CYS A 229 23.16 36.15 -20.17
CA CYS A 229 22.00 35.48 -19.64
C CYS A 229 22.36 34.41 -18.57
N TYR A 230 23.55 33.78 -18.72
CA TYR A 230 24.02 32.75 -17.79
C TYR A 230 24.42 33.35 -16.43
N MET A 231 25.16 34.45 -16.43
CA MET A 231 25.53 35.16 -15.22
C MET A 231 24.30 35.70 -14.50
N SER A 232 23.36 36.31 -15.24
CA SER A 232 22.12 36.85 -14.68
C SER A 232 21.27 35.70 -14.06
N THR A 233 21.20 34.53 -14.69
CA THR A 233 20.54 33.34 -14.14
C THR A 233 21.22 32.86 -12.86
N ALA A 234 22.57 32.93 -12.80
CA ALA A 234 23.33 32.56 -11.61
C ALA A 234 23.04 33.48 -10.43
N VAL A 235 22.86 34.79 -10.71
CA VAL A 235 22.48 35.79 -9.69
C VAL A 235 21.07 35.58 -9.19
N VAL A 236 20.09 35.35 -10.10
CA VAL A 236 18.70 34.98 -9.72
C VAL A 236 18.70 33.75 -8.82
N LYS A 237 19.48 32.71 -9.20
CA LYS A 237 19.61 31.50 -8.38
C LYS A 237 20.20 31.80 -7.00
N SER A 238 21.19 32.68 -6.93
CA SER A 238 21.84 33.08 -5.66
C SER A 238 20.87 33.78 -4.74
N TRP A 239 20.06 34.72 -5.25
CA TRP A 239 19.02 35.40 -4.47
C TRP A 239 17.93 34.40 -4.00
N CYS A 240 17.51 33.50 -4.87
CA CYS A 240 16.55 32.45 -4.50
C CYS A 240 17.04 31.54 -3.37
N GLU A 241 18.32 31.15 -3.38
CA GLU A 241 18.90 30.30 -2.33
C GLU A 241 19.09 31.07 -1.00
N LEU A 242 19.29 32.39 -1.07
CA LEU A 242 19.31 33.28 0.10
C LEU A 242 17.91 33.65 0.59
N LYS A 243 16.85 33.18 -0.06
CA LYS A 243 15.44 33.46 0.24
C LYS A 243 15.01 34.91 0.02
N ASP A 244 15.77 35.70 -0.73
CA ASP A 244 15.42 37.09 -1.10
C ASP A 244 14.77 37.07 -2.49
N PHE A 245 13.50 36.62 -2.53
CA PHE A 245 12.77 36.43 -3.78
C PHE A 245 12.40 37.73 -4.46
N ASP A 246 12.29 38.82 -3.73
CA ASP A 246 11.93 40.13 -4.28
C ASP A 246 13.07 40.67 -5.11
N LYS A 247 14.31 40.60 -4.61
CA LYS A 247 15.50 40.93 -5.40
C LYS A 247 15.71 39.98 -6.59
N ALA A 248 15.40 38.71 -6.44
CA ALA A 248 15.42 37.79 -7.56
C ALA A 248 14.46 38.23 -8.68
N LYS A 249 13.23 38.66 -8.34
CA LYS A 249 12.26 39.22 -9.29
C LYS A 249 12.74 40.54 -9.91
N GLU A 250 13.31 41.42 -9.10
CA GLU A 250 13.89 42.69 -9.58
C GLU A 250 14.99 42.44 -10.60
N MET A 251 15.85 41.46 -10.35
CA MET A 251 16.89 41.06 -11.28
C MET A 251 16.34 40.60 -12.63
N VAL A 252 15.29 39.77 -12.62
CA VAL A 252 14.60 39.36 -13.86
C VAL A 252 14.05 40.57 -14.61
N LYS A 253 13.36 41.49 -13.91
CA LYS A 253 12.86 42.76 -14.49
C LYS A 253 13.96 43.65 -15.02
N TRP A 254 15.10 43.67 -14.36
CA TRP A 254 16.27 44.44 -14.82
C TRP A 254 16.82 43.90 -16.14
N VAL A 255 16.91 42.56 -16.28
CA VAL A 255 17.33 41.91 -17.54
C VAL A 255 16.33 42.21 -18.65
N GLU A 256 15.02 42.18 -18.36
CA GLU A 256 13.94 42.57 -19.30
C GLU A 256 14.12 43.97 -19.83
N ARG A 257 14.30 44.98 -18.92
CA ARG A 257 14.46 46.38 -19.30
C ARG A 257 15.75 46.63 -20.11
N SER A 258 16.73 45.75 -19.98
CA SER A 258 18.00 45.82 -20.72
C SER A 258 17.88 45.42 -22.20
N GLY A 259 16.65 45.08 -22.69
CA GLY A 259 16.38 44.71 -24.09
C GLY A 259 16.99 43.37 -24.50
N ARG A 260 17.30 42.49 -23.56
CA ARG A 260 17.96 41.19 -23.88
C ARG A 260 16.93 40.07 -24.01
N GLU A 261 17.21 39.09 -24.81
CA GLU A 261 16.40 37.90 -24.94
C GLU A 261 16.37 37.14 -23.60
N LEU A 262 15.20 37.06 -23.02
CA LEU A 262 14.93 36.28 -21.82
C LEU A 262 14.86 34.81 -22.19
N ASN A 263 15.57 33.99 -21.46
CA ASN A 263 15.53 32.54 -21.62
C ASN A 263 14.54 31.95 -20.59
N VAL A 264 13.71 31.00 -21.03
CA VAL A 264 12.80 30.21 -20.17
C VAL A 264 13.54 29.64 -18.94
N ASN A 265 14.82 29.31 -19.08
CA ASN A 265 15.64 28.77 -18.00
C ASN A 265 15.78 29.73 -16.79
N MET A 266 15.86 31.06 -17.02
CA MET A 266 15.91 32.04 -15.93
C MET A 266 14.60 32.04 -15.11
N TYR A 267 13.46 32.00 -15.79
CA TYR A 267 12.16 31.90 -15.16
C TYR A 267 12.01 30.55 -14.42
N ASN A 268 12.50 29.45 -14.98
CA ASN A 268 12.48 28.15 -14.33
C ASN A 268 13.31 28.16 -13.03
N VAL A 269 14.43 28.86 -13.01
CA VAL A 269 15.24 29.05 -11.79
C VAL A 269 14.49 29.87 -10.74
N LEU A 270 13.79 30.95 -11.14
CA LEU A 270 12.96 31.75 -10.25
C LEU A 270 11.78 30.95 -9.70
N ILE A 271 11.05 30.24 -10.57
CA ILE A 271 9.94 29.35 -10.20
C ILE A 271 10.42 28.28 -9.23
N HIS A 272 11.58 27.65 -9.51
CA HIS A 272 12.16 26.66 -8.61
C HIS A 272 12.51 27.26 -7.23
N GLY A 273 13.07 28.46 -7.21
CA GLY A 273 13.37 29.18 -5.97
C GLY A 273 12.13 29.49 -5.15
N LEU A 274 11.10 30.04 -5.79
CA LEU A 274 9.80 30.34 -5.17
C LEU A 274 9.10 29.10 -4.62
N CYS A 275 9.09 27.99 -5.41
CA CYS A 275 8.54 26.72 -4.97
C CYS A 275 9.30 26.13 -3.78
N LYS A 276 10.64 26.24 -3.77
CA LYS A 276 11.48 25.81 -2.65
C LYS A 276 11.25 26.65 -1.39
N GLY A 277 10.93 27.95 -1.58
CA GLY A 277 10.62 28.88 -0.50
C GLY A 277 9.18 28.83 0.01
N GLY A 278 8.33 27.95 -0.55
CA GLY A 278 6.90 27.85 -0.18
C GLY A 278 5.98 28.91 -0.80
N ARG A 279 6.52 29.86 -1.63
CA ARG A 279 5.74 30.93 -2.30
C ARG A 279 5.18 30.45 -3.64
N VAL A 280 4.40 29.35 -3.60
CA VAL A 280 3.99 28.63 -4.81
C VAL A 280 2.99 29.44 -5.64
N GLN A 281 2.12 30.23 -5.02
CA GLN A 281 1.17 31.09 -5.73
C GLN A 281 1.87 32.08 -6.65
N GLU A 282 2.93 32.70 -6.14
CA GLU A 282 3.75 33.61 -6.95
C GLU A 282 4.51 32.90 -8.09
N ALA A 283 4.88 31.64 -7.86
CA ALA A 283 5.49 30.82 -8.90
C ALA A 283 4.51 30.55 -10.07
N ILE A 284 3.22 30.34 -9.75
CA ILE A 284 2.15 30.19 -10.74
C ILE A 284 1.94 31.50 -11.50
N GLU A 285 1.95 32.65 -10.81
CA GLU A 285 1.87 33.96 -11.46
C GLU A 285 3.01 34.18 -12.45
N VAL A 286 4.24 33.79 -12.07
CA VAL A 286 5.42 33.86 -12.95
C VAL A 286 5.24 32.95 -14.17
N LYS A 287 4.65 31.75 -14.03
CA LYS A 287 4.29 30.89 -15.18
C LYS A 287 3.29 31.58 -16.11
N ASN A 288 2.26 32.23 -15.56
CA ASN A 288 1.26 32.92 -16.37
C ASN A 288 1.85 34.12 -17.11
N LEU A 289 2.81 34.84 -16.49
CA LEU A 289 3.55 35.93 -17.14
C LEU A 289 4.40 35.46 -18.33
N LEU A 290 4.92 34.23 -18.32
CA LEU A 290 5.64 33.65 -19.47
C LEU A 290 4.76 33.63 -20.71
N GLY A 291 3.52 33.18 -20.59
CA GLY A 291 2.55 33.14 -21.69
C GLY A 291 2.22 34.53 -22.25
N CYS A 292 2.08 35.56 -21.42
CA CYS A 292 1.84 36.93 -21.83
C CYS A 292 3.03 37.55 -22.62
N LYS A 293 4.23 36.97 -22.47
CA LYS A 293 5.46 37.43 -23.14
C LYS A 293 5.83 36.62 -24.38
N GLY A 294 4.95 35.72 -24.81
CA GLY A 294 5.18 34.88 -25.99
C GLY A 294 6.23 33.75 -25.73
N LEU A 295 6.58 33.51 -24.47
CA LEU A 295 7.44 32.39 -24.06
C LEU A 295 6.57 31.24 -23.60
N ASN A 296 6.75 30.08 -24.18
CA ASN A 296 5.99 28.89 -23.77
C ASN A 296 6.68 28.22 -22.56
N ALA A 297 5.86 27.91 -21.52
CA ALA A 297 6.33 27.10 -20.41
C ALA A 297 6.73 25.70 -20.92
N ASP A 298 7.89 25.22 -20.48
CA ASP A 298 8.41 23.91 -20.87
C ASP A 298 8.10 22.82 -19.83
N VAL A 299 8.48 21.59 -20.13
CA VAL A 299 8.33 20.44 -19.24
C VAL A 299 8.91 20.69 -17.84
N VAL A 300 10.04 21.41 -17.78
CA VAL A 300 10.73 21.71 -16.51
C VAL A 300 9.92 22.69 -15.67
N THR A 301 9.28 23.69 -16.31
CA THR A 301 8.37 24.64 -15.66
C THR A 301 7.22 23.92 -14.94
N TYR A 302 6.50 23.05 -15.68
CA TYR A 302 5.36 22.31 -15.13
C TYR A 302 5.80 21.34 -14.03
N GLN A 303 6.86 20.55 -14.25
CA GLN A 303 7.37 19.62 -13.25
C GLN A 303 7.81 20.31 -11.95
N THR A 304 8.44 21.48 -12.08
CA THR A 304 8.90 22.26 -10.93
C THR A 304 7.72 22.81 -10.12
N LEU A 305 6.69 23.33 -10.79
CA LEU A 305 5.47 23.82 -10.13
C LEU A 305 4.70 22.70 -9.45
N VAL A 306 4.53 21.57 -10.12
CA VAL A 306 3.85 20.39 -9.56
C VAL A 306 4.56 19.89 -8.30
N LEU A 307 5.91 19.77 -8.35
CA LEU A 307 6.69 19.39 -7.16
C LEU A 307 6.61 20.44 -6.05
N GLY A 308 6.55 21.72 -6.41
CA GLY A 308 6.37 22.83 -5.47
C GLY A 308 5.04 22.74 -4.74
N LEU A 309 3.95 22.51 -5.48
CA LEU A 309 2.60 22.32 -4.94
C LEU A 309 2.50 21.09 -4.04
N CYS A 310 3.12 19.99 -4.43
CA CYS A 310 3.16 18.78 -3.60
C CYS A 310 3.88 18.99 -2.26
N ARG A 311 4.88 19.89 -2.20
CA ARG A 311 5.59 20.24 -0.94
C ARG A 311 4.75 21.07 0.02
N VAL A 312 3.74 21.77 -0.48
CA VAL A 312 2.81 22.61 0.29
C VAL A 312 1.46 21.92 0.46
N ASP A 313 1.40 20.63 0.18
CA ASP A 313 0.22 19.75 0.28
C ASP A 313 -1.01 20.23 -0.54
N GLN A 314 -0.77 21.01 -1.60
CA GLN A 314 -1.82 21.47 -2.53
C GLN A 314 -2.02 20.48 -3.70
N PHE A 315 -2.37 19.24 -3.40
CA PHE A 315 -2.45 18.15 -4.38
C PHE A 315 -3.54 18.35 -5.44
N GLY A 316 -4.65 18.98 -5.09
CA GLY A 316 -5.74 19.29 -6.04
C GLY A 316 -5.31 20.25 -7.15
N VAL A 317 -4.50 21.26 -6.81
CA VAL A 317 -3.94 22.21 -7.80
C VAL A 317 -2.83 21.54 -8.60
N ALA A 318 -1.98 20.73 -7.93
CA ALA A 318 -0.94 19.94 -8.59
C ALA A 318 -1.53 18.99 -9.63
N ARG A 319 -2.67 18.37 -9.33
CA ARG A 319 -3.41 17.51 -10.26
C ARG A 319 -3.85 18.29 -11.50
N LYS A 320 -4.47 19.46 -11.33
CA LYS A 320 -4.91 20.29 -12.46
C LYS A 320 -3.76 20.72 -13.37
N LEU A 321 -2.61 21.08 -12.79
CA LEU A 321 -1.40 21.40 -13.57
C LEU A 321 -0.83 20.18 -14.29
N MET A 322 -0.96 18.98 -13.71
CA MET A 322 -0.59 17.74 -14.40
C MET A 322 -1.50 17.46 -15.58
N ASP A 323 -2.80 17.69 -15.44
CA ASP A 323 -3.75 17.55 -16.56
C ASP A 323 -3.42 18.54 -17.67
N GLU A 324 -3.18 19.84 -17.34
CA GLU A 324 -2.73 20.84 -18.31
C GLU A 324 -1.42 20.45 -19.03
N MET A 325 -0.48 19.88 -18.26
CA MET A 325 0.79 19.38 -18.80
C MET A 325 0.58 18.24 -19.81
N LEU A 326 -0.31 17.29 -19.49
CA LEU A 326 -0.66 16.16 -20.36
C LEU A 326 -1.43 16.61 -21.62
N ASP A 327 -2.34 17.58 -21.49
CA ASP A 327 -3.11 18.16 -22.59
C ASP A 327 -2.19 18.87 -23.61
N LEU A 328 -1.09 19.45 -23.14
CA LEU A 328 -0.03 20.02 -23.99
C LEU A 328 0.91 18.96 -24.61
N GLY A 329 0.68 17.67 -24.34
CA GLY A 329 1.49 16.58 -24.84
C GLY A 329 2.82 16.38 -24.09
N PHE A 330 3.01 17.02 -22.95
CA PHE A 330 4.22 16.86 -22.14
C PHE A 330 4.11 15.65 -21.22
N ILE A 331 5.09 14.76 -21.29
CA ILE A 331 5.14 13.57 -20.44
C ILE A 331 5.87 13.89 -19.12
N PRO A 332 5.25 13.65 -17.95
CA PRO A 332 5.90 13.84 -16.67
C PRO A 332 7.01 12.82 -16.44
N SER A 333 8.07 13.22 -15.74
CA SER A 333 9.07 12.27 -15.28
C SER A 333 8.50 11.33 -14.22
N ASN A 334 9.02 10.10 -14.15
CA ASN A 334 8.57 9.11 -13.15
C ASN A 334 8.70 9.61 -11.70
N GLY A 335 9.68 10.47 -11.41
CA GLY A 335 9.85 11.07 -10.09
C GLY A 335 8.71 12.03 -9.72
N VAL A 336 8.27 12.87 -10.67
CA VAL A 336 7.13 13.78 -10.47
C VAL A 336 5.83 12.99 -10.31
N LEU A 337 5.61 12.03 -11.21
CA LEU A 337 4.41 11.17 -11.15
C LEU A 337 4.33 10.42 -9.81
N SER A 338 5.43 9.83 -9.36
CA SER A 338 5.48 9.15 -8.05
C SER A 338 5.13 10.09 -6.89
N THR A 339 5.67 11.32 -6.91
CA THR A 339 5.41 12.30 -5.85
C THR A 339 3.95 12.72 -5.79
N VAL A 340 3.33 12.97 -6.97
CA VAL A 340 1.90 13.35 -7.03
C VAL A 340 1.01 12.19 -6.61
N VAL A 341 1.27 10.99 -7.12
CA VAL A 341 0.52 9.77 -6.76
C VAL A 341 0.62 9.49 -5.26
N ASP A 342 1.82 9.57 -4.68
CA ASP A 342 2.03 9.37 -3.24
C ASP A 342 1.35 10.47 -2.41
N GLY A 343 1.35 11.70 -2.90
CA GLY A 343 0.66 12.82 -2.27
C GLY A 343 -0.86 12.64 -2.25
N LEU A 344 -1.46 12.37 -3.41
CA LEU A 344 -2.91 12.11 -3.54
C LEU A 344 -3.33 10.94 -2.67
N ARG A 345 -2.53 9.87 -2.62
CA ARG A 345 -2.75 8.71 -1.77
C ARG A 345 -2.79 9.06 -0.29
N ARG A 346 -1.84 9.90 0.20
CA ARG A 346 -1.82 10.36 1.60
C ARG A 346 -2.99 11.25 1.94
N TYR A 347 -3.45 12.02 0.99
CA TYR A 347 -4.63 12.90 1.15
C TYR A 347 -5.96 12.14 1.11
N GLY A 348 -5.93 10.83 0.79
CA GLY A 348 -7.13 9.97 0.73
C GLY A 348 -7.83 9.95 -0.62
N ASP A 349 -7.33 10.65 -1.64
CA ASP A 349 -7.93 10.65 -2.98
C ASP A 349 -7.22 9.66 -3.92
N ILE A 350 -7.41 8.37 -3.63
CA ILE A 350 -6.77 7.28 -4.38
C ILE A 350 -7.34 7.16 -5.79
N MET A 351 -8.62 7.53 -6.00
CA MET A 351 -9.23 7.50 -7.33
C MET A 351 -8.67 8.58 -8.25
N ALA A 352 -8.36 9.77 -7.73
CA ALA A 352 -7.66 10.79 -8.51
C ALA A 352 -6.25 10.32 -8.90
N ALA A 353 -5.55 9.63 -8.00
CA ALA A 353 -4.25 9.04 -8.30
C ALA A 353 -4.36 7.95 -9.39
N PHE A 354 -5.36 7.08 -9.31
CA PHE A 354 -5.62 6.05 -10.32
C PHE A 354 -5.94 6.66 -11.68
N SER A 355 -6.86 7.64 -11.74
CA SER A 355 -7.22 8.32 -12.98
C SER A 355 -6.04 9.05 -13.63
N LEU A 356 -5.14 9.63 -12.82
CA LEU A 356 -3.91 10.25 -13.31
C LEU A 356 -2.98 9.23 -13.99
N VAL A 357 -2.76 8.08 -13.33
CA VAL A 357 -1.91 7.02 -13.88
C VAL A 357 -2.52 6.47 -15.18
N ASP A 358 -3.84 6.30 -15.26
CA ASP A 358 -4.54 5.85 -16.48
C ASP A 358 -4.40 6.87 -17.62
N GLN A 359 -4.53 8.18 -17.35
CA GLN A 359 -4.30 9.24 -18.35
C GLN A 359 -2.85 9.24 -18.86
N VAL A 360 -1.88 9.15 -17.95
CA VAL A 360 -0.45 9.09 -18.31
C VAL A 360 -0.17 7.87 -19.19
N MET A 361 -0.81 6.73 -18.92
CA MET A 361 -0.70 5.53 -19.76
C MET A 361 -1.35 5.71 -21.14
N LYS A 362 -2.46 6.43 -21.24
CA LYS A 362 -3.14 6.75 -22.52
C LYS A 362 -2.28 7.63 -23.41
N VAL A 363 -1.52 8.55 -22.85
CA VAL A 363 -0.56 9.39 -23.58
C VAL A 363 0.69 8.60 -24.01
N GLY A 364 0.79 7.31 -23.65
CA GLY A 364 1.87 6.42 -24.07
C GLY A 364 3.09 6.36 -23.13
N ALA A 365 3.05 7.03 -22.00
CA ALA A 365 4.10 6.93 -20.99
C ALA A 365 3.95 5.64 -20.17
N VAL A 366 5.06 5.12 -19.68
CA VAL A 366 5.10 3.93 -18.83
C VAL A 366 5.51 4.37 -17.42
N PRO A 367 4.58 4.35 -16.45
CA PRO A 367 4.91 4.62 -15.05
C PRO A 367 5.96 3.63 -14.53
N SER A 368 6.73 4.04 -13.54
CA SER A 368 7.72 3.15 -12.93
C SER A 368 7.03 2.03 -12.13
N LEU A 369 7.72 0.90 -11.96
CA LEU A 369 7.25 -0.22 -11.14
C LEU A 369 6.83 0.22 -9.73
N ILE A 370 7.52 1.20 -9.16
CA ILE A 370 7.23 1.75 -7.82
C ILE A 370 5.85 2.40 -7.79
N VAL A 371 5.50 3.19 -8.81
CA VAL A 371 4.18 3.84 -8.91
C VAL A 371 3.07 2.80 -9.00
N TYR A 372 3.22 1.79 -9.87
CA TYR A 372 2.27 0.69 -9.97
C TYR A 372 2.09 -0.04 -8.63
N THR A 373 3.20 -0.45 -8.01
CA THR A 373 3.16 -1.23 -6.76
C THR A 373 2.52 -0.44 -5.62
N ASN A 374 2.88 0.84 -5.45
CA ASN A 374 2.34 1.70 -4.40
C ASN A 374 0.84 1.97 -4.60
N LEU A 375 0.42 2.22 -5.84
CA LEU A 375 -0.98 2.49 -6.15
C LEU A 375 -1.84 1.23 -5.98
N MET A 376 -1.39 0.07 -6.51
CA MET A 376 -2.07 -1.21 -6.32
C MET A 376 -2.24 -1.56 -4.84
N ASN A 377 -1.19 -1.37 -4.02
CA ASN A 377 -1.26 -1.61 -2.58
C ASN A 377 -2.28 -0.71 -1.87
N SER A 378 -2.39 0.56 -2.30
CA SER A 378 -3.35 1.49 -1.72
C SER A 378 -4.79 1.15 -2.15
N LEU A 379 -5.02 0.86 -3.42
CA LEU A 379 -6.31 0.41 -3.94
C LEU A 379 -6.77 -0.88 -3.24
N SER A 380 -5.84 -1.84 -3.03
CA SER A 380 -6.13 -3.08 -2.31
C SER A 380 -6.53 -2.85 -0.85
N LYS A 381 -5.91 -1.87 -0.17
CA LYS A 381 -6.26 -1.50 1.21
C LYS A 381 -7.62 -0.82 1.32
N ASP A 382 -8.00 -0.03 0.31
CA ASP A 382 -9.30 0.67 0.24
C ASP A 382 -10.43 -0.22 -0.29
N GLY A 383 -10.16 -1.51 -0.54
CA GLY A 383 -11.17 -2.44 -1.03
C GLY A 383 -11.48 -2.31 -2.53
N LYS A 384 -10.77 -1.45 -3.28
CA LYS A 384 -10.92 -1.28 -4.74
C LYS A 384 -10.08 -2.30 -5.49
N LEU A 385 -10.51 -3.55 -5.39
CA LEU A 385 -9.72 -4.70 -5.82
C LEU A 385 -9.65 -4.83 -7.34
N GLU A 386 -10.70 -4.45 -8.05
CA GLU A 386 -10.76 -4.53 -9.51
C GLU A 386 -9.82 -3.54 -10.19
N GLU A 387 -9.73 -2.33 -9.68
CA GLU A 387 -8.80 -1.31 -10.16
C GLU A 387 -7.33 -1.72 -9.93
N ALA A 388 -7.05 -2.37 -8.80
CA ALA A 388 -5.73 -2.90 -8.53
C ALA A 388 -5.35 -4.04 -9.51
N LEU A 389 -6.29 -4.93 -9.81
CA LEU A 389 -6.10 -5.99 -10.80
C LEU A 389 -5.93 -5.45 -12.22
N PHE A 390 -6.71 -4.43 -12.58
CA PHE A 390 -6.54 -3.74 -13.86
C PHE A 390 -5.13 -3.16 -14.04
N LEU A 391 -4.57 -2.56 -13.00
CA LEU A 391 -3.20 -2.05 -13.05
C LEU A 391 -2.17 -3.17 -13.22
N TRP A 392 -2.40 -4.32 -12.58
CA TRP A 392 -1.55 -5.50 -12.74
C TRP A 392 -1.53 -6.01 -14.19
N GLU A 393 -2.69 -6.18 -14.81
CA GLU A 393 -2.80 -6.60 -16.20
C GLU A 393 -2.10 -5.62 -17.15
N ARG A 394 -2.34 -4.32 -16.94
CA ARG A 394 -1.70 -3.25 -17.74
C ARG A 394 -0.17 -3.24 -17.59
N MET A 395 0.34 -3.51 -16.39
CA MET A 395 1.78 -3.63 -16.14
C MET A 395 2.38 -4.78 -16.94
N GLY A 396 1.70 -5.93 -16.99
CA GLY A 396 2.11 -7.11 -17.78
C GLY A 396 2.13 -6.82 -19.29
N VAL A 397 1.09 -6.17 -19.83
CA VAL A 397 1.00 -5.77 -21.25
C VAL A 397 2.15 -4.82 -21.63
N LYS A 398 2.63 -3.98 -20.73
CA LYS A 398 3.76 -3.06 -20.96
C LYS A 398 5.13 -3.71 -20.77
N GLY A 399 5.20 -5.01 -20.48
CA GLY A 399 6.45 -5.75 -20.31
C GLY A 399 7.27 -5.36 -19.08
N LEU A 400 6.65 -4.75 -18.06
CA LEU A 400 7.31 -4.46 -16.80
C LEU A 400 7.40 -5.74 -15.98
N LEU A 401 8.62 -6.14 -15.62
CA LEU A 401 8.84 -7.33 -14.78
C LEU A 401 8.49 -7.00 -13.32
N PRO A 402 7.54 -7.73 -12.72
CA PRO A 402 7.20 -7.57 -11.30
C PRO A 402 8.39 -7.91 -10.40
N ASN A 403 8.48 -7.26 -9.25
CA ASN A 403 9.41 -7.66 -8.18
C ASN A 403 8.64 -8.40 -7.07
N GLY A 404 9.36 -8.94 -6.09
CA GLY A 404 8.76 -9.71 -4.99
C GLY A 404 7.69 -8.92 -4.20
N ILE A 405 7.83 -7.61 -4.10
CA ILE A 405 6.82 -6.73 -3.44
C ILE A 405 5.57 -6.64 -4.30
N THR A 406 5.72 -6.46 -5.61
CA THR A 406 4.59 -6.37 -6.54
C THR A 406 3.78 -7.67 -6.57
N TYR A 407 4.46 -8.83 -6.62
CA TYR A 407 3.82 -10.14 -6.50
C TYR A 407 3.06 -10.28 -5.18
N SER A 408 3.67 -9.88 -4.07
CA SER A 408 3.00 -9.93 -2.75
C SER A 408 1.74 -9.08 -2.69
N VAL A 409 1.76 -7.87 -3.26
CA VAL A 409 0.58 -6.98 -3.32
C VAL A 409 -0.54 -7.61 -4.13
N ILE A 410 -0.24 -8.23 -5.25
CA ILE A 410 -1.26 -8.87 -6.09
C ILE A 410 -1.81 -10.15 -5.45
N ILE A 411 -0.96 -10.97 -4.84
CA ILE A 411 -1.40 -12.15 -4.09
C ILE A 411 -2.34 -11.72 -2.95
N ASP A 412 -2.01 -10.69 -2.18
CA ASP A 412 -2.88 -10.14 -1.13
C ASP A 412 -4.23 -9.65 -1.70
N THR A 413 -4.19 -8.93 -2.83
CA THR A 413 -5.39 -8.41 -3.51
C THR A 413 -6.29 -9.55 -3.98
N LEU A 414 -5.73 -10.59 -4.61
CA LEU A 414 -6.47 -11.76 -5.09
C LEU A 414 -7.05 -12.57 -3.92
N CYS A 415 -6.31 -12.72 -2.82
CA CYS A 415 -6.81 -13.37 -1.61
C CYS A 415 -7.98 -12.59 -1.01
N LYS A 416 -7.92 -11.26 -0.95
CA LYS A 416 -9.01 -10.41 -0.46
C LYS A 416 -10.25 -10.43 -1.36
N SER A 417 -10.06 -10.57 -2.68
CA SER A 417 -11.17 -10.69 -3.64
C SER A 417 -11.77 -12.12 -3.71
N GLY A 418 -11.24 -13.06 -2.90
CA GLY A 418 -11.69 -14.46 -2.92
C GLY A 418 -11.23 -15.29 -4.12
N LYS A 419 -10.41 -14.71 -5.02
CA LYS A 419 -9.89 -15.39 -6.24
C LYS A 419 -8.63 -16.17 -5.91
N LEU A 420 -8.76 -17.21 -5.06
CA LEU A 420 -7.63 -17.99 -4.54
C LEU A 420 -6.84 -18.75 -5.62
N ASP A 421 -7.53 -19.29 -6.62
CA ASP A 421 -6.88 -20.04 -7.70
C ASP A 421 -5.96 -19.13 -8.51
N ALA A 422 -6.42 -17.93 -8.86
CA ALA A 422 -5.58 -16.93 -9.51
C ALA A 422 -4.40 -16.46 -8.61
N ALA A 423 -4.59 -16.42 -7.28
CA ALA A 423 -3.51 -16.10 -6.35
C ALA A 423 -2.40 -17.17 -6.37
N ILE A 424 -2.79 -18.46 -6.51
CA ILE A 424 -1.85 -19.58 -6.63
C ILE A 424 -1.09 -19.50 -7.95
N ASP A 425 -1.79 -19.20 -9.06
CA ASP A 425 -1.15 -19.06 -10.37
C ASP A 425 -0.08 -17.96 -10.36
N VAL A 426 -0.42 -16.79 -9.82
CA VAL A 426 0.53 -15.68 -9.66
C VAL A 426 1.70 -16.04 -8.72
N PHE A 427 1.43 -16.81 -7.67
CA PHE A 427 2.47 -17.32 -6.77
C PHE A 427 3.40 -18.32 -7.47
N ASN A 428 2.87 -19.22 -8.28
CA ASN A 428 3.65 -20.17 -9.07
C ASN A 428 4.50 -19.44 -10.13
N ASP A 429 3.96 -18.39 -10.77
CA ASP A 429 4.71 -17.53 -11.69
C ASP A 429 5.88 -16.84 -10.98
N MET A 430 5.66 -16.37 -9.75
CA MET A 430 6.73 -15.81 -8.92
C MET A 430 7.86 -16.83 -8.67
N LEU A 431 7.50 -18.08 -8.35
CA LEU A 431 8.46 -19.17 -8.17
C LEU A 431 9.21 -19.50 -9.46
N GLY A 432 8.52 -19.48 -10.62
CA GLY A 432 9.08 -19.73 -11.95
C GLY A 432 10.05 -18.65 -12.41
N SER A 433 9.91 -17.41 -11.92
CA SER A 433 10.72 -16.24 -12.31
C SER A 433 12.12 -16.19 -11.66
N ARG A 434 12.61 -17.27 -11.06
CA ARG A 434 13.89 -17.39 -10.32
C ARG A 434 14.05 -16.40 -9.15
N MET A 435 12.95 -15.86 -8.65
CA MET A 435 12.98 -15.07 -7.42
C MET A 435 12.86 -16.02 -6.23
N GLU A 436 13.73 -15.89 -5.27
CA GLU A 436 13.60 -16.60 -3.99
C GLU A 436 12.42 -15.97 -3.23
N PRO A 437 11.31 -16.68 -3.01
CA PRO A 437 10.18 -16.14 -2.28
C PRO A 437 10.59 -15.95 -0.82
N SER A 438 10.24 -14.79 -0.26
CA SER A 438 10.32 -14.58 1.17
C SER A 438 9.17 -15.32 1.90
N VAL A 439 9.21 -15.37 3.21
CA VAL A 439 8.13 -15.94 4.05
C VAL A 439 6.78 -15.21 3.82
N TYR A 440 6.85 -13.93 3.42
CA TYR A 440 5.68 -13.05 3.36
C TYR A 440 4.60 -13.50 2.35
N PRO A 441 4.88 -13.83 1.08
CA PRO A 441 3.88 -14.35 0.13
C PRO A 441 3.20 -15.66 0.59
N TYR A 442 3.95 -16.55 1.26
CA TYR A 442 3.37 -17.76 1.85
C TYR A 442 2.35 -17.43 2.93
N ASN A 443 2.69 -16.47 3.82
CA ASN A 443 1.77 -16.03 4.87
C ASN A 443 0.51 -15.38 4.29
N LEU A 444 0.61 -14.65 3.17
CA LEU A 444 -0.55 -14.07 2.49
C LEU A 444 -1.49 -15.15 1.96
N LEU A 445 -0.95 -16.19 1.31
CA LEU A 445 -1.74 -17.32 0.81
C LEU A 445 -2.39 -18.09 1.96
N ILE A 446 -1.64 -18.42 3.02
CA ILE A 446 -2.16 -19.10 4.20
C ILE A 446 -3.33 -18.31 4.80
N ASN A 447 -3.14 -17.00 5.02
CA ASN A 447 -4.18 -16.12 5.55
C ASN A 447 -5.40 -16.02 4.59
N GLY A 448 -5.16 -16.00 3.28
CA GLY A 448 -6.21 -16.02 2.27
C GLY A 448 -7.05 -17.31 2.33
N TYR A 449 -6.41 -18.46 2.42
CA TYR A 449 -7.09 -19.75 2.58
C TYR A 449 -7.88 -19.82 3.88
N CYS A 450 -7.29 -19.42 5.01
CA CYS A 450 -7.95 -19.42 6.31
C CYS A 450 -9.19 -18.50 6.33
N LYS A 451 -9.11 -17.32 5.71
CA LYS A 451 -10.27 -16.42 5.59
C LYS A 451 -11.39 -16.96 4.71
N ALA A 452 -11.05 -17.81 3.74
CA ALA A 452 -12.01 -18.47 2.86
C ALA A 452 -12.58 -19.79 3.44
N GLY A 453 -12.27 -20.12 4.69
CA GLY A 453 -12.72 -21.38 5.32
C GLY A 453 -12.09 -22.63 4.70
N LYS A 454 -10.85 -22.56 4.26
CA LYS A 454 -10.08 -23.67 3.63
C LYS A 454 -8.73 -23.88 4.33
N SER A 455 -8.74 -23.98 5.66
CA SER A 455 -7.50 -24.06 6.47
C SER A 455 -6.64 -25.28 6.16
N HIS A 456 -7.22 -26.37 5.73
CA HIS A 456 -6.48 -27.55 5.26
C HIS A 456 -5.63 -27.24 4.02
N ALA A 457 -6.12 -26.43 3.09
CA ALA A 457 -5.34 -25.98 1.95
C ALA A 457 -4.21 -25.03 2.39
N GLY A 458 -4.49 -24.14 3.36
CA GLY A 458 -3.47 -23.31 4.01
C GLY A 458 -2.37 -24.15 4.68
N HIS A 459 -2.73 -25.24 5.34
CA HIS A 459 -1.76 -26.19 5.91
C HIS A 459 -0.89 -26.88 4.84
N SER A 460 -1.45 -27.20 3.68
CA SER A 460 -0.66 -27.70 2.54
C SER A 460 0.37 -26.68 2.06
N VAL A 461 0.04 -25.38 2.10
CA VAL A 461 1.02 -24.30 1.78
C VAL A 461 2.13 -24.23 2.82
N LEU A 462 1.83 -24.45 4.13
CA LEU A 462 2.84 -24.55 5.18
C LEU A 462 3.82 -25.70 4.89
N ASN A 463 3.33 -26.88 4.50
CA ASN A 463 4.18 -28.01 4.15
C ASN A 463 5.10 -27.69 2.95
N LYS A 464 4.57 -27.05 1.90
CA LYS A 464 5.38 -26.57 0.77
C LYS A 464 6.46 -25.57 1.18
N MET A 465 6.21 -24.77 2.23
CA MET A 465 7.19 -23.85 2.79
C MET A 465 8.36 -24.61 3.45
N PHE A 466 8.06 -25.70 4.18
CA PHE A 466 9.08 -26.59 4.73
C PHE A 466 9.90 -27.30 3.64
N ASP A 467 9.24 -27.81 2.59
CA ASP A 467 9.91 -28.48 1.47
C ASP A 467 10.93 -27.56 0.77
N LYS A 468 10.69 -26.26 0.81
CA LYS A 468 11.61 -25.23 0.30
C LYS A 468 12.66 -24.78 1.33
N GLY A 469 12.74 -25.41 2.48
CA GLY A 469 13.73 -25.08 3.54
C GLY A 469 13.47 -23.76 4.27
N MET A 470 12.27 -23.20 4.16
CA MET A 470 11.92 -21.96 4.85
C MET A 470 11.38 -22.21 6.24
N THR A 471 11.78 -21.38 7.19
CA THR A 471 11.31 -21.46 8.58
C THR A 471 10.01 -20.64 8.73
N PRO A 472 8.88 -21.27 9.13
CA PRO A 472 7.66 -20.56 9.47
C PRO A 472 7.87 -19.61 10.64
N THR A 473 7.10 -18.55 10.67
CA THR A 473 7.13 -17.54 11.73
C THR A 473 5.91 -17.67 12.65
N VAL A 474 5.92 -16.93 13.75
CA VAL A 474 4.75 -16.80 14.63
C VAL A 474 3.48 -16.43 13.82
N VAL A 475 3.62 -15.52 12.83
CA VAL A 475 2.49 -15.11 11.97
C VAL A 475 1.92 -16.27 11.16
N THR A 476 2.78 -17.14 10.63
CA THR A 476 2.38 -18.33 9.84
C THR A 476 1.50 -19.26 10.67
N TYR A 477 1.99 -19.64 11.86
CA TYR A 477 1.24 -20.52 12.76
C TYR A 477 -0.03 -19.87 13.29
N THR A 478 0.03 -18.60 13.72
CA THR A 478 -1.12 -17.89 14.25
C THR A 478 -2.24 -17.76 13.20
N SER A 479 -1.90 -17.52 11.93
CA SER A 479 -2.93 -17.45 10.87
C SER A 479 -3.62 -18.79 10.65
N LEU A 480 -2.90 -19.90 10.70
CA LEU A 480 -3.49 -21.24 10.58
C LEU A 480 -4.32 -21.61 11.81
N ILE A 481 -3.82 -21.32 13.00
CA ILE A 481 -4.54 -21.53 14.27
C ILE A 481 -5.87 -20.77 14.26
N ASP A 482 -5.85 -19.47 13.90
CA ASP A 482 -7.06 -18.65 13.76
C ASP A 482 -8.04 -19.23 12.71
N GLY A 483 -7.51 -19.69 11.58
CA GLY A 483 -8.30 -20.34 10.54
C GLY A 483 -9.02 -21.59 11.05
N TYR A 484 -8.30 -22.53 11.63
CA TYR A 484 -8.89 -23.76 12.18
C TYR A 484 -9.87 -23.48 13.33
N CYS A 485 -9.58 -22.50 14.17
CA CYS A 485 -10.52 -22.07 15.23
C CYS A 485 -11.83 -21.55 14.64
N LYS A 486 -11.79 -20.78 13.55
CA LYS A 486 -12.99 -20.28 12.85
C LYS A 486 -13.78 -21.37 12.16
N GLU A 487 -13.12 -22.41 11.68
CA GLU A 487 -13.76 -23.60 11.09
C GLU A 487 -14.31 -24.58 12.14
N GLY A 488 -14.05 -24.32 13.43
CA GLY A 488 -14.48 -25.18 14.54
C GLY A 488 -13.57 -26.40 14.80
N GLU A 489 -12.46 -26.51 14.06
CA GLU A 489 -11.49 -27.60 14.22
C GLU A 489 -10.45 -27.29 15.29
N VAL A 490 -10.91 -27.10 16.52
CA VAL A 490 -10.09 -26.65 17.66
C VAL A 490 -8.91 -27.62 17.93
N HIS A 491 -9.12 -28.93 17.77
CA HIS A 491 -8.07 -29.93 17.98
C HIS A 491 -6.87 -29.75 17.03
N MET A 492 -7.11 -29.35 15.76
CA MET A 492 -6.06 -29.06 14.81
C MET A 492 -5.31 -27.79 15.17
N ALA A 493 -6.04 -26.77 15.68
CA ALA A 493 -5.43 -25.54 16.18
C ALA A 493 -4.46 -25.81 17.34
N PHE A 494 -4.84 -26.63 18.31
CA PHE A 494 -3.96 -27.05 19.42
C PHE A 494 -2.76 -27.87 18.95
N ARG A 495 -2.94 -28.75 17.97
CA ARG A 495 -1.84 -29.49 17.38
C ARG A 495 -0.78 -28.56 16.78
N LEU A 496 -1.21 -27.53 16.06
CA LEU A 496 -0.31 -26.50 15.51
C LEU A 496 0.34 -25.66 16.60
N TYR A 497 -0.36 -25.35 17.67
CA TYR A 497 0.20 -24.68 18.84
C TYR A 497 1.35 -25.49 19.47
N HIS A 498 1.14 -26.81 19.68
CA HIS A 498 2.19 -27.68 20.19
C HIS A 498 3.35 -27.86 19.21
N GLU A 499 3.07 -27.91 17.91
CA GLU A 499 4.12 -27.96 16.89
C GLU A 499 4.98 -26.68 16.90
N MET A 500 4.34 -25.52 16.98
CA MET A 500 4.97 -24.20 17.07
C MET A 500 5.91 -24.12 18.28
N THR A 501 5.40 -24.49 19.48
CA THR A 501 6.16 -24.46 20.72
C THR A 501 7.29 -25.50 20.72
N GLY A 502 7.06 -26.71 20.18
CA GLY A 502 8.07 -27.76 20.02
C GLY A 502 9.21 -27.35 19.09
N LYS A 503 8.98 -26.45 18.14
CA LYS A 503 10.00 -25.85 17.25
C LYS A 503 10.69 -24.62 17.86
N GLY A 504 10.40 -24.28 19.12
CA GLY A 504 10.98 -23.13 19.81
C GLY A 504 10.46 -21.78 19.38
N ILE A 505 9.33 -21.74 18.65
CA ILE A 505 8.66 -20.49 18.25
C ILE A 505 7.72 -20.10 19.39
N SER A 506 8.00 -18.97 20.06
CA SER A 506 7.20 -18.52 21.21
C SER A 506 5.84 -17.95 20.74
N PRO A 507 4.72 -18.42 21.30
CA PRO A 507 3.41 -17.85 21.05
C PRO A 507 3.35 -16.39 21.50
N ASN A 508 2.49 -15.62 20.87
CA ASN A 508 2.25 -14.23 21.26
C ASN A 508 0.77 -14.01 21.67
N THR A 509 0.44 -12.80 22.08
CA THR A 509 -0.93 -12.42 22.47
C THR A 509 -1.98 -12.80 21.40
N TYR A 510 -1.65 -12.63 20.12
CA TYR A 510 -2.57 -13.00 19.03
C TYR A 510 -2.81 -14.50 18.93
N THR A 511 -1.77 -15.33 19.14
CA THR A 511 -1.88 -16.80 19.16
C THR A 511 -2.82 -17.28 20.25
N PHE A 512 -2.64 -16.79 21.47
CA PHE A 512 -3.52 -17.12 22.61
C PHE A 512 -4.94 -16.61 22.35
N THR A 513 -5.12 -15.38 21.90
CA THR A 513 -6.44 -14.82 21.61
C THR A 513 -7.18 -15.63 20.53
N ALA A 514 -6.50 -16.10 19.51
CA ALA A 514 -7.09 -16.95 18.45
C ALA A 514 -7.56 -18.30 19.02
N LEU A 515 -6.76 -18.96 19.86
CA LEU A 515 -7.13 -20.23 20.53
C LEU A 515 -8.30 -20.03 21.49
N ILE A 516 -8.25 -18.99 22.31
CA ILE A 516 -9.34 -18.64 23.26
C ILE A 516 -10.63 -18.38 22.48
N SER A 517 -10.54 -17.65 21.36
CA SER A 517 -11.69 -17.41 20.47
C SER A 517 -12.27 -18.71 19.93
N GLY A 518 -11.43 -19.64 19.48
CA GLY A 518 -11.84 -20.96 19.02
C GLY A 518 -12.56 -21.77 20.10
N LEU A 519 -12.04 -21.79 21.33
CA LEU A 519 -12.65 -22.47 22.47
C LEU A 519 -14.01 -21.83 22.85
N CYS A 520 -14.08 -20.50 22.86
CA CYS A 520 -15.32 -19.76 23.11
C CYS A 520 -16.39 -20.07 22.06
N HIS A 521 -16.02 -20.16 20.78
CA HIS A 521 -16.95 -20.53 19.70
C HIS A 521 -17.42 -21.98 19.82
N ALA A 522 -16.56 -22.88 20.29
CA ALA A 522 -16.91 -24.28 20.57
C ALA A 522 -17.68 -24.45 21.89
N ASN A 523 -17.96 -23.34 22.59
CA ASN A 523 -18.61 -23.34 23.92
C ASN A 523 -17.85 -24.12 25.02
N LEU A 524 -16.51 -24.23 24.88
CA LEU A 524 -15.58 -24.86 25.80
C LEU A 524 -14.98 -23.78 26.73
N LEU A 525 -15.86 -23.17 27.54
CA LEU A 525 -15.53 -21.95 28.29
C LEU A 525 -14.56 -22.19 29.46
N ASP A 526 -14.57 -23.38 30.06
CA ASP A 526 -13.66 -23.72 31.15
C ASP A 526 -12.24 -23.91 30.62
N GLU A 527 -12.07 -24.56 29.47
CA GLU A 527 -10.78 -24.69 28.78
C GLU A 527 -10.28 -23.33 28.30
N ALA A 528 -11.19 -22.46 27.84
CA ALA A 528 -10.82 -21.09 27.43
C ALA A 528 -10.29 -20.28 28.64
N ARG A 529 -10.86 -20.45 29.84
CA ARG A 529 -10.39 -19.81 31.07
C ARG A 529 -9.02 -20.35 31.48
N GLU A 530 -8.82 -21.67 31.43
CA GLU A 530 -7.51 -22.28 31.73
C GLU A 530 -6.41 -21.75 30.84
N LEU A 531 -6.71 -21.62 29.53
CA LEU A 531 -5.75 -21.08 28.55
C LEU A 531 -5.48 -19.57 28.76
N PHE A 532 -6.49 -18.81 29.18
CA PHE A 532 -6.32 -17.42 29.55
C PHE A 532 -5.40 -17.28 30.79
N ASP A 533 -5.57 -18.14 31.77
CA ASP A 533 -4.74 -18.16 32.98
C ASP A 533 -3.30 -18.65 32.66
N GLU A 534 -3.15 -19.58 31.70
CA GLU A 534 -1.84 -20.02 31.18
C GLU A 534 -1.11 -18.87 30.49
N MET A 535 -1.80 -18.09 29.65
CA MET A 535 -1.26 -16.89 29.01
C MET A 535 -0.61 -15.94 30.03
N VAL A 536 -1.30 -15.70 31.15
CA VAL A 536 -0.77 -14.85 32.24
C VAL A 536 0.43 -15.50 32.93
N ARG A 537 0.40 -16.83 33.19
CA ARG A 537 1.51 -17.59 33.80
C ARG A 537 2.79 -17.58 32.93
N VAL A 538 2.65 -17.59 31.60
CA VAL A 538 3.77 -17.50 30.66
C VAL A 538 4.25 -16.05 30.47
N ASN A 539 3.72 -15.10 31.27
CA ASN A 539 4.09 -13.68 31.24
C ASN A 539 3.69 -12.93 29.95
N ILE A 540 2.67 -13.42 29.26
CA ILE A 540 2.06 -12.74 28.12
C ILE A 540 0.83 -11.98 28.65
N THR A 541 0.87 -10.66 28.57
CA THR A 541 -0.24 -9.80 29.08
C THR A 541 -1.45 -9.87 28.15
N PRO A 542 -2.64 -10.25 28.68
CA PRO A 542 -3.88 -10.13 27.93
C PRO A 542 -4.16 -8.66 27.58
N ASN A 543 -4.59 -8.41 26.37
CA ASN A 543 -5.00 -7.08 25.91
C ASN A 543 -6.54 -6.95 25.88
N GLU A 544 -7.03 -5.76 25.53
CA GLU A 544 -8.47 -5.46 25.40
C GLU A 544 -9.19 -6.49 24.52
N VAL A 545 -8.59 -6.92 23.40
CA VAL A 545 -9.17 -7.90 22.48
C VAL A 545 -9.34 -9.27 23.15
N THR A 546 -8.36 -9.71 23.96
CA THR A 546 -8.42 -10.99 24.66
C THR A 546 -9.56 -10.99 25.69
N TYR A 547 -9.70 -9.90 26.46
CA TYR A 547 -10.82 -9.74 27.40
C TYR A 547 -12.16 -9.70 26.67
N ASN A 548 -12.27 -8.96 25.57
CA ASN A 548 -13.49 -8.87 24.77
C ASN A 548 -13.94 -10.23 24.24
N VAL A 549 -13.01 -11.06 23.76
CA VAL A 549 -13.30 -12.42 23.29
C VAL A 549 -13.83 -13.31 24.43
N MET A 550 -13.21 -13.24 25.61
CA MET A 550 -13.66 -14.01 26.78
C MET A 550 -15.03 -13.55 27.27
N ILE A 551 -15.25 -12.23 27.38
CA ILE A 551 -16.53 -11.62 27.79
C ILE A 551 -17.63 -12.05 26.81
N GLU A 552 -17.37 -11.94 25.49
CA GLU A 552 -18.31 -12.35 24.45
C GLU A 552 -18.62 -13.87 24.55
N GLY A 553 -17.59 -14.69 24.76
CA GLY A 553 -17.73 -16.14 24.95
C GLY A 553 -18.65 -16.49 26.10
N TYR A 554 -18.42 -15.92 27.30
CA TYR A 554 -19.28 -16.14 28.47
C TYR A 554 -20.69 -15.61 28.27
N CYS A 555 -20.87 -14.47 27.61
CA CYS A 555 -22.16 -13.91 27.23
C CYS A 555 -22.94 -14.84 26.32
N LYS A 556 -22.31 -15.39 25.28
CA LYS A 556 -22.92 -16.36 24.37
C LYS A 556 -23.24 -17.68 25.04
N GLY A 557 -22.41 -18.14 25.98
CA GLY A 557 -22.66 -19.32 26.81
C GLY A 557 -23.67 -19.10 27.93
N GLY A 558 -24.24 -17.90 28.03
CA GLY A 558 -25.30 -17.58 29.03
C GLY A 558 -24.79 -17.29 30.44
N ASN A 559 -23.47 -17.27 30.65
CA ASN A 559 -22.90 -17.01 31.98
C ASN A 559 -22.50 -15.54 32.13
N THR A 560 -23.52 -14.70 32.28
CA THR A 560 -23.33 -13.24 32.43
C THR A 560 -22.55 -12.84 33.67
N THR A 561 -22.62 -13.62 34.75
CA THR A 561 -21.90 -13.34 36.01
C THR A 561 -20.41 -13.36 35.82
N LYS A 562 -19.85 -14.44 35.20
CA LYS A 562 -18.42 -14.52 34.88
C LYS A 562 -17.99 -13.47 33.86
N ALA A 563 -18.89 -13.08 32.92
CA ALA A 563 -18.61 -12.01 31.98
C ALA A 563 -18.40 -10.65 32.69
N PHE A 564 -19.23 -10.32 33.70
CA PHE A 564 -19.05 -9.10 34.46
C PHE A 564 -17.86 -9.17 35.42
N GLU A 565 -17.50 -10.35 35.96
CA GLU A 565 -16.25 -10.53 36.71
C GLU A 565 -15.02 -10.20 35.85
N LEU A 566 -14.97 -10.68 34.59
CA LEU A 566 -13.90 -10.36 33.64
C LEU A 566 -13.91 -8.88 33.24
N PHE A 567 -15.06 -8.27 33.12
CA PHE A 567 -15.17 -6.83 32.84
C PHE A 567 -14.55 -6.04 33.99
N ASN A 568 -14.85 -6.38 35.23
CA ASN A 568 -14.26 -5.73 36.41
C ASN A 568 -12.73 -5.98 36.48
N GLU A 569 -12.27 -7.20 36.19
CA GLU A 569 -10.85 -7.55 36.14
C GLU A 569 -10.12 -6.71 35.06
N MET A 570 -10.74 -6.50 33.88
CA MET A 570 -10.23 -5.65 32.81
C MET A 570 -10.02 -4.20 33.28
N VAL A 571 -11.03 -3.63 33.99
CA VAL A 571 -10.97 -2.26 34.52
C VAL A 571 -9.93 -2.14 35.64
N GLU A 572 -9.85 -3.11 36.56
CA GLU A 572 -8.85 -3.14 37.63
C GLU A 572 -7.41 -3.19 37.13
N ARG A 573 -7.18 -3.84 35.96
CA ARG A 573 -5.88 -3.86 35.29
C ARG A 573 -5.56 -2.58 34.50
N GLY A 574 -6.45 -1.59 34.52
CA GLY A 574 -6.27 -0.30 33.85
C GLY A 574 -6.53 -0.34 32.35
N LEU A 575 -7.12 -1.41 31.82
CA LEU A 575 -7.57 -1.49 30.43
C LEU A 575 -8.91 -0.76 30.30
N VAL A 576 -9.05 0.04 29.22
CA VAL A 576 -10.27 0.82 28.99
C VAL A 576 -11.28 -0.01 28.20
N PRO A 577 -12.46 -0.32 28.75
CA PRO A 577 -13.50 -0.99 27.98
C PRO A 577 -13.93 -0.16 26.78
N ASP A 578 -14.08 -0.81 25.65
CA ASP A 578 -14.50 -0.18 24.39
C ASP A 578 -16.00 -0.44 24.12
N THR A 579 -16.51 0.14 23.05
CA THR A 579 -17.91 -0.06 22.63
C THR A 579 -18.25 -1.50 22.31
N TYR A 580 -17.25 -2.30 21.95
CA TYR A 580 -17.41 -3.73 21.69
C TYR A 580 -17.64 -4.52 22.98
N THR A 581 -16.90 -4.18 24.07
CA THR A 581 -17.09 -4.74 25.42
C THR A 581 -18.51 -4.48 25.89
N TYR A 582 -18.97 -3.20 25.84
CA TYR A 582 -20.31 -2.83 26.29
C TYR A 582 -21.41 -3.53 25.49
N ARG A 583 -21.28 -3.57 24.18
CA ARG A 583 -22.21 -4.31 23.29
C ARG A 583 -22.31 -5.78 23.66
N SER A 584 -21.17 -6.44 23.94
CA SER A 584 -21.13 -7.87 24.26
C SER A 584 -21.85 -8.15 25.59
N LEU A 585 -21.68 -7.31 26.63
CA LEU A 585 -22.37 -7.42 27.92
C LEU A 585 -23.86 -7.16 27.76
N ILE A 586 -24.28 -6.11 27.05
CA ILE A 586 -25.71 -5.82 26.80
C ILE A 586 -26.37 -6.97 26.05
N ALA A 587 -25.73 -7.46 24.96
CA ALA A 587 -26.24 -8.60 24.21
C ALA A 587 -26.30 -9.89 25.05
N GLY A 588 -25.32 -10.10 25.91
CA GLY A 588 -25.29 -11.21 26.86
C GLY A 588 -26.48 -11.18 27.84
N LEU A 589 -26.73 -10.05 28.50
CA LEU A 589 -27.89 -9.86 29.39
C LEU A 589 -29.22 -10.09 28.62
N CYS A 590 -29.34 -9.51 27.44
CA CYS A 590 -30.51 -9.68 26.58
C CYS A 590 -30.73 -11.14 26.13
N SER A 591 -29.65 -11.90 25.89
CA SER A 591 -29.74 -13.30 25.45
C SER A 591 -30.33 -14.22 26.53
N VAL A 592 -30.04 -13.93 27.80
CA VAL A 592 -30.48 -14.68 28.98
C VAL A 592 -31.86 -14.21 29.50
N GLY A 593 -32.45 -13.17 28.87
CA GLY A 593 -33.77 -12.67 29.31
C GLY A 593 -33.68 -11.68 30.48
N ARG A 594 -32.51 -11.05 30.71
CA ARG A 594 -32.29 -10.05 31.79
C ARG A 594 -32.26 -8.63 31.19
N THR A 595 -33.23 -8.31 30.32
CA THR A 595 -33.26 -7.04 29.56
C THR A 595 -33.40 -5.82 30.46
N SER A 596 -34.14 -5.94 31.60
CA SER A 596 -34.25 -4.84 32.57
C SER A 596 -32.90 -4.47 33.24
N GLU A 597 -32.01 -5.43 33.36
CA GLU A 597 -30.66 -5.15 33.87
C GLU A 597 -29.78 -4.55 32.74
N ALA A 598 -29.98 -4.96 31.51
CA ALA A 598 -29.32 -4.35 30.37
C ALA A 598 -29.74 -2.86 30.20
N GLU A 599 -31.02 -2.54 30.38
CA GLU A 599 -31.51 -1.15 30.42
C GLU A 599 -30.82 -0.33 31.49
N LYS A 600 -30.77 -0.81 32.73
CA LYS A 600 -30.05 -0.14 33.84
C LYS A 600 -28.56 0.03 33.54
N PHE A 601 -27.92 -0.98 33.01
CA PHE A 601 -26.50 -0.92 32.65
C PHE A 601 -26.22 0.17 31.58
N VAL A 602 -27.09 0.28 30.58
CA VAL A 602 -27.02 1.34 29.57
C VAL A 602 -27.20 2.73 30.20
N GLU A 603 -28.21 2.88 31.12
CA GLU A 603 -28.43 4.13 31.86
C GLU A 603 -27.23 4.54 32.70
N ASP A 604 -26.60 3.58 33.40
CA ASP A 604 -25.45 3.83 34.26
C ASP A 604 -24.22 4.24 33.45
N LEU A 605 -23.93 3.56 32.31
CA LEU A 605 -22.88 3.95 31.37
C LEU A 605 -23.10 5.37 30.79
N GLN A 606 -24.37 5.74 30.61
CA GLN A 606 -24.73 7.08 30.13
C GLN A 606 -24.51 8.15 31.22
N LYS A 607 -24.81 7.88 32.48
CA LYS A 607 -24.54 8.78 33.64
C LYS A 607 -23.04 9.05 33.80
N GLU A 608 -22.22 8.04 33.50
CA GLU A 608 -20.75 8.12 33.53
C GLU A 608 -20.13 8.75 32.27
N ASN A 609 -20.95 9.25 31.35
CA ASN A 609 -20.50 9.88 30.08
C ASN A 609 -19.70 8.95 29.15
N HIS A 610 -19.86 7.64 29.24
CA HIS A 610 -19.27 6.72 28.28
C HIS A 610 -19.91 6.88 26.90
N LYS A 611 -19.07 6.92 25.85
CA LYS A 611 -19.57 7.01 24.47
C LYS A 611 -20.15 5.67 24.04
N LEU A 612 -21.46 5.52 24.16
CA LEU A 612 -22.19 4.41 23.56
C LEU A 612 -22.44 4.72 22.09
N ASN A 613 -22.25 3.72 21.24
CA ASN A 613 -22.53 3.82 19.81
C ASN A 613 -23.86 3.13 19.45
N GLU A 614 -24.27 3.26 18.20
CA GLU A 614 -25.48 2.65 17.64
C GLU A 614 -25.52 1.13 17.85
N MET A 615 -24.35 0.44 17.87
CA MET A 615 -24.28 -1.01 18.06
C MET A 615 -24.66 -1.48 19.48
N CYS A 616 -24.44 -0.66 20.52
CA CYS A 616 -24.85 -0.96 21.89
C CYS A 616 -26.39 -0.90 22.02
N PHE A 617 -26.99 0.13 21.44
CA PHE A 617 -28.43 0.28 21.43
C PHE A 617 -29.12 -0.76 20.54
N SER A 618 -28.59 -1.13 19.40
CA SER A 618 -29.14 -2.20 18.56
C SER A 618 -29.18 -3.55 19.32
N ALA A 619 -28.19 -3.83 20.14
CA ALA A 619 -28.22 -5.03 21.01
C ALA A 619 -29.35 -4.97 22.05
N LEU A 620 -29.57 -3.80 22.66
CA LEU A 620 -30.68 -3.60 23.59
C LEU A 620 -32.05 -3.71 22.88
N LEU A 621 -32.21 -3.04 21.74
CA LEU A 621 -33.44 -3.12 20.92
C LEU A 621 -33.76 -4.55 20.54
N TYR A 622 -32.73 -5.33 20.12
CA TYR A 622 -32.92 -6.75 19.80
C TYR A 622 -33.43 -7.56 21.01
N GLY A 623 -32.86 -7.33 22.20
CA GLY A 623 -33.26 -7.99 23.42
C GLY A 623 -34.73 -7.68 23.77
N LEU A 624 -35.10 -6.40 23.77
CA LEU A 624 -36.47 -5.94 24.04
C LEU A 624 -37.48 -6.51 23.01
N CYS A 625 -37.15 -6.50 21.74
CA CYS A 625 -38.00 -7.08 20.70
C CYS A 625 -38.16 -8.60 20.87
N LYS A 626 -37.11 -9.30 21.28
CA LYS A 626 -37.14 -10.76 21.51
C LYS A 626 -38.08 -11.13 22.69
N GLU A 627 -38.11 -10.32 23.73
CA GLU A 627 -39.01 -10.50 24.87
C GLU A 627 -40.46 -10.02 24.63
N GLY A 628 -40.71 -9.38 23.51
CA GLY A 628 -42.05 -8.85 23.18
C GLY A 628 -42.33 -7.45 23.73
N ARG A 629 -41.35 -6.77 24.30
CA ARG A 629 -41.44 -5.41 24.85
C ARG A 629 -41.24 -4.35 23.77
N LEU A 630 -42.05 -4.42 22.70
CA LEU A 630 -41.92 -3.55 21.52
C LEU A 630 -42.12 -2.06 21.88
N LYS A 631 -42.99 -1.73 22.83
CA LYS A 631 -43.20 -0.34 23.27
C LYS A 631 -41.95 0.25 23.89
N ASP A 632 -41.25 -0.53 24.71
CA ASP A 632 -39.99 -0.10 25.34
C ASP A 632 -38.87 0.03 24.29
N ALA A 633 -38.81 -0.89 23.32
CA ALA A 633 -37.89 -0.79 22.20
C ALA A 633 -38.12 0.48 21.36
N LEU A 634 -39.39 0.85 21.07
CA LEU A 634 -39.74 2.09 20.37
C LEU A 634 -39.38 3.33 21.21
N SER A 635 -39.54 3.27 22.55
CA SER A 635 -39.13 4.35 23.46
C SER A 635 -37.61 4.53 23.41
N ALA A 636 -36.86 3.44 23.52
CA ALA A 636 -35.38 3.47 23.44
C ALA A 636 -34.91 4.00 22.09
N SER A 637 -35.55 3.65 20.96
CA SER A 637 -35.24 4.18 19.66
C SER A 637 -35.49 5.69 19.53
N ASN A 638 -36.57 6.20 20.13
CA ASN A 638 -36.84 7.64 20.16
C ASN A 638 -35.81 8.39 21.04
N GLU A 639 -35.34 7.77 22.12
CA GLU A 639 -34.28 8.32 22.96
C GLU A 639 -32.94 8.42 22.22
N MET A 640 -32.57 7.40 21.42
CA MET A 640 -31.43 7.46 20.55
C MET A 640 -31.50 8.66 19.59
N ALA A 641 -32.64 8.82 18.90
CA ALA A 641 -32.87 9.92 17.98
C ALA A 641 -32.80 11.29 18.70
N GLY A 642 -33.36 11.39 19.91
CA GLY A 642 -33.31 12.62 20.73
C GLY A 642 -31.90 13.03 21.15
N ARG A 643 -30.94 12.10 21.14
CA ARG A 643 -29.51 12.33 21.46
C ARG A 643 -28.66 12.58 20.21
N GLY A 644 -29.27 12.70 19.04
CA GLY A 644 -28.58 12.98 17.78
C GLY A 644 -27.88 11.74 17.19
N MET A 645 -28.16 10.53 17.67
CA MET A 645 -27.75 9.29 17.03
C MET A 645 -28.72 8.92 15.92
N ASN A 646 -28.21 8.71 14.72
CA ASN A 646 -29.05 8.30 13.61
C ASN A 646 -29.38 6.81 13.70
N LEU A 647 -30.67 6.48 13.66
CA LEU A 647 -31.09 5.09 13.54
C LEU A 647 -30.65 4.56 12.17
N ASP A 648 -29.80 3.53 12.18
CA ASP A 648 -29.34 2.86 10.98
C ASP A 648 -30.34 1.80 10.47
N LEU A 649 -30.02 1.21 9.32
CA LEU A 649 -30.83 0.16 8.70
C LEU A 649 -31.00 -1.06 9.61
N VAL A 650 -29.97 -1.37 10.43
CA VAL A 650 -29.99 -2.51 11.35
C VAL A 650 -30.98 -2.30 12.49
N CYS A 651 -31.00 -1.09 13.08
CA CYS A 651 -31.94 -0.73 14.12
C CYS A 651 -33.41 -0.81 13.63
N TYR A 652 -33.71 -0.28 12.44
CA TYR A 652 -35.02 -0.40 11.82
C TYR A 652 -35.37 -1.86 11.51
N GLY A 653 -34.43 -2.65 11.00
CA GLY A 653 -34.62 -4.09 10.77
C GLY A 653 -35.00 -4.85 12.04
N ILE A 654 -34.36 -4.55 13.17
CA ILE A 654 -34.66 -5.16 14.49
C ILE A 654 -36.07 -4.75 14.95
N LEU A 655 -36.46 -3.48 14.85
CA LEU A 655 -37.78 -3.00 15.22
C LEU A 655 -38.87 -3.64 14.37
N ILE A 656 -38.65 -3.74 13.04
CA ILE A 656 -39.57 -4.40 12.12
C ILE A 656 -39.70 -5.88 12.46
N TYR A 657 -38.57 -6.57 12.74
CA TYR A 657 -38.59 -7.97 13.17
C TYR A 657 -39.43 -8.15 14.47
N GLY A 658 -39.22 -7.28 15.45
CA GLY A 658 -40.00 -7.28 16.69
C GLY A 658 -41.50 -7.03 16.46
N ALA A 659 -41.82 -6.06 15.60
CA ALA A 659 -43.20 -5.73 15.22
C ALA A 659 -43.84 -6.88 14.44
N LEU A 660 -43.15 -7.51 13.49
CA LEU A 660 -43.66 -8.66 12.74
C LEU A 660 -44.02 -9.85 13.67
N LYS A 661 -43.28 -10.01 14.76
CA LYS A 661 -43.49 -11.11 15.71
C LYS A 661 -44.60 -10.84 16.71
N HIS A 662 -44.78 -9.61 17.17
CA HIS A 662 -45.64 -9.29 18.31
C HIS A 662 -46.82 -8.34 18.00
N ASP A 663 -46.64 -7.36 17.11
CA ASP A 663 -47.69 -6.39 16.73
C ASP A 663 -47.48 -5.90 15.30
N LYS A 664 -47.99 -6.62 14.31
CA LYS A 664 -47.84 -6.34 12.89
C LYS A 664 -48.44 -5.01 12.43
N LYS A 665 -49.35 -4.41 13.19
CA LYS A 665 -49.95 -3.11 12.84
C LYS A 665 -48.89 -2.02 12.91
N GLN A 666 -47.92 -2.13 13.75
CA GLN A 666 -46.82 -1.11 13.89
C GLN A 666 -45.78 -1.15 12.78
N VAL A 667 -45.73 -2.24 11.99
CA VAL A 667 -44.77 -2.34 10.89
C VAL A 667 -44.87 -1.18 9.91
N ILE A 668 -46.09 -0.78 9.57
CA ILE A 668 -46.38 0.32 8.62
C ILE A 668 -45.86 1.67 9.18
N ASP A 669 -46.06 1.91 10.48
CA ASP A 669 -45.61 3.14 11.12
C ASP A 669 -44.07 3.18 11.27
N ILE A 670 -43.42 2.03 11.51
CA ILE A 670 -41.96 1.94 11.56
C ILE A 670 -41.37 2.15 10.16
N LEU A 671 -41.98 1.59 9.10
CA LEU A 671 -41.57 1.81 7.70
C LEU A 671 -41.73 3.27 7.26
N LYS A 672 -42.79 3.94 7.68
CA LYS A 672 -42.97 5.36 7.43
C LYS A 672 -41.85 6.19 8.08
N LYS A 673 -41.57 5.95 9.38
CA LYS A 673 -40.45 6.63 10.08
C LYS A 673 -39.09 6.38 9.42
N MET A 674 -38.86 5.17 8.94
CA MET A 674 -37.65 4.82 8.20
C MET A 674 -37.55 5.63 6.92
N HIS A 675 -38.67 5.76 6.18
CA HIS A 675 -38.70 6.53 4.94
C HIS A 675 -38.54 8.05 5.20
N ASP A 676 -39.12 8.58 6.26
CA ASP A 676 -39.00 9.98 6.69
C ASP A 676 -37.52 10.33 7.02
N HIS A 677 -36.72 9.36 7.48
CA HIS A 677 -35.29 9.51 7.68
C HIS A 677 -34.44 9.25 6.40
N GLY A 678 -35.08 9.10 5.23
CA GLY A 678 -34.41 8.90 3.95
C GLY A 678 -33.81 7.51 3.76
N LEU A 679 -34.13 6.56 4.60
CA LEU A 679 -33.68 5.17 4.51
C LEU A 679 -34.70 4.33 3.74
N ARG A 680 -34.22 3.41 2.89
CA ARG A 680 -35.06 2.42 2.21
C ARG A 680 -34.80 1.03 2.77
N PRO A 681 -35.85 0.18 2.90
CA PRO A 681 -35.68 -1.20 3.34
C PRO A 681 -34.73 -1.96 2.39
N ASP A 682 -33.86 -2.77 2.95
CA ASP A 682 -32.96 -3.64 2.19
C ASP A 682 -33.60 -5.03 1.96
N ASN A 683 -32.87 -5.88 1.24
CA ASN A 683 -33.32 -7.26 0.96
C ASN A 683 -33.55 -8.07 2.25
N VAL A 684 -32.86 -7.77 3.36
CA VAL A 684 -32.98 -8.49 4.62
C VAL A 684 -34.32 -8.18 5.28
N ILE A 685 -34.72 -6.89 5.30
CA ILE A 685 -35.98 -6.41 5.85
C ILE A 685 -37.16 -6.99 5.03
N TYR A 686 -37.12 -6.86 3.68
CA TYR A 686 -38.15 -7.42 2.83
C TYR A 686 -38.25 -8.95 2.97
N THR A 687 -37.13 -9.67 3.01
CA THR A 687 -37.10 -11.11 3.21
C THR A 687 -37.75 -11.50 4.56
N SER A 688 -37.46 -10.75 5.60
CA SER A 688 -38.04 -10.97 6.94
C SER A 688 -39.56 -10.73 6.97
N MET A 689 -40.04 -9.71 6.23
CA MET A 689 -41.47 -9.42 6.09
C MET A 689 -42.17 -10.54 5.30
N VAL A 690 -41.63 -10.94 4.17
CA VAL A 690 -42.17 -12.05 3.36
C VAL A 690 -42.21 -13.35 4.16
N ASP A 691 -41.16 -13.68 4.93
CA ASP A 691 -41.11 -14.86 5.78
C ASP A 691 -42.17 -14.84 6.89
N ALA A 692 -42.30 -13.68 7.57
CA ALA A 692 -43.26 -13.53 8.66
C ALA A 692 -44.72 -13.62 8.19
N TYR A 693 -45.09 -12.91 7.11
CA TYR A 693 -46.43 -12.99 6.52
C TYR A 693 -46.69 -14.37 5.89
N GLY A 694 -45.67 -14.97 5.25
CA GLY A 694 -45.78 -16.32 4.70
C GLY A 694 -45.95 -17.42 5.75
N LYS A 695 -45.34 -17.30 6.95
CA LYS A 695 -45.54 -18.22 8.07
C LYS A 695 -46.96 -18.13 8.67
N ASP A 696 -47.54 -16.95 8.68
CA ASP A 696 -48.91 -16.73 9.16
C ASP A 696 -49.99 -17.09 8.14
N GLY A 697 -49.58 -17.42 6.91
CA GLY A 697 -50.54 -17.74 5.83
C GLY A 697 -51.14 -16.51 5.15
N ASP A 698 -50.70 -15.27 5.50
CA ASP A 698 -51.14 -14.05 4.82
C ASP A 698 -50.36 -13.80 3.54
N LEU A 699 -50.70 -14.61 2.52
CA LEU A 699 -50.06 -14.55 1.22
C LEU A 699 -50.24 -13.21 0.49
N LYS A 700 -51.36 -12.49 0.77
CA LYS A 700 -51.61 -11.20 0.15
C LYS A 700 -50.57 -10.15 0.59
N MET A 701 -50.29 -10.13 1.88
CA MET A 701 -49.29 -9.20 2.41
C MET A 701 -47.86 -9.62 1.97
N ALA A 702 -47.56 -10.94 1.93
CA ALA A 702 -46.28 -11.43 1.46
C ALA A 702 -46.01 -11.06 -0.01
N LEU A 703 -47.03 -11.22 -0.90
CA LEU A 703 -46.95 -10.79 -2.30
C LEU A 703 -46.84 -9.27 -2.43
N GLY A 704 -47.60 -8.51 -1.61
CA GLY A 704 -47.50 -7.04 -1.61
C GLY A 704 -46.10 -6.55 -1.23
N CYS A 705 -45.44 -7.17 -0.24
CA CYS A 705 -44.07 -6.86 0.11
C CYS A 705 -43.08 -7.20 -1.03
N TRP A 706 -43.30 -8.30 -1.72
CA TRP A 706 -42.52 -8.69 -2.91
C TRP A 706 -42.64 -7.68 -4.04
N ASP A 707 -43.92 -7.27 -4.36
CA ASP A 707 -44.17 -6.31 -5.43
C ASP A 707 -43.57 -4.91 -5.13
N ILE A 708 -43.61 -4.48 -3.87
CA ILE A 708 -42.96 -3.23 -3.43
C ILE A 708 -41.43 -3.33 -3.57
N MET A 709 -40.86 -4.42 -3.11
CA MET A 709 -39.42 -4.65 -3.22
C MET A 709 -38.93 -4.56 -4.67
N MET A 710 -39.64 -5.22 -5.59
CA MET A 710 -39.36 -5.18 -7.02
C MET A 710 -39.56 -3.78 -7.61
N GLY A 711 -40.60 -3.08 -7.19
CA GLY A 711 -40.93 -1.70 -7.63
C GLY A 711 -39.90 -0.65 -7.19
N GLU A 712 -39.27 -0.85 -6.03
CA GLU A 712 -38.19 0.01 -5.53
C GLU A 712 -36.80 -0.34 -6.12
N GLY A 713 -36.72 -1.36 -6.99
CA GLY A 713 -35.49 -1.75 -7.63
C GLY A 713 -34.54 -2.56 -6.76
N SER A 714 -35.00 -3.10 -5.62
CA SER A 714 -34.24 -4.02 -4.80
C SER A 714 -34.20 -5.40 -5.45
N ILE A 715 -32.99 -5.90 -5.78
CA ILE A 715 -32.83 -7.20 -6.46
C ILE A 715 -32.93 -8.34 -5.43
N PRO A 716 -33.93 -9.26 -5.56
CA PRO A 716 -34.06 -10.40 -4.66
C PRO A 716 -32.83 -11.32 -4.75
N ASN A 717 -32.37 -11.82 -3.62
CA ASN A 717 -31.33 -12.85 -3.55
C ASN A 717 -31.94 -14.26 -3.48
N VAL A 718 -31.09 -15.29 -3.52
CA VAL A 718 -31.52 -16.71 -3.45
C VAL A 718 -32.38 -16.98 -2.19
N LEU A 719 -32.07 -16.32 -1.06
CA LEU A 719 -32.81 -16.48 0.18
C LEU A 719 -34.22 -15.89 0.05
N THR A 720 -34.38 -14.69 -0.51
CA THR A 720 -35.68 -14.04 -0.72
C THR A 720 -36.59 -14.88 -1.62
N TYR A 721 -36.04 -15.37 -2.74
CA TYR A 721 -36.76 -16.32 -3.60
C TYR A 721 -37.18 -17.60 -2.85
N THR A 722 -36.25 -18.18 -2.08
CA THR A 722 -36.51 -19.41 -1.31
C THR A 722 -37.67 -19.25 -0.31
N VAL A 723 -37.68 -18.11 0.41
CA VAL A 723 -38.72 -17.78 1.39
C VAL A 723 -40.07 -17.60 0.72
N MET A 724 -40.11 -16.91 -0.44
CA MET A 724 -41.36 -16.73 -1.19
C MET A 724 -41.86 -18.03 -1.78
N ILE A 725 -40.99 -18.88 -2.36
CA ILE A 725 -41.29 -20.20 -2.84
C ILE A 725 -41.85 -21.07 -1.70
N ASN A 726 -41.22 -21.03 -0.50
CA ASN A 726 -41.71 -21.75 0.66
C ASN A 726 -43.14 -21.31 1.06
N SER A 727 -43.42 -20.01 1.04
CA SER A 727 -44.73 -19.44 1.38
C SER A 727 -45.81 -19.88 0.37
N LEU A 728 -45.47 -19.88 -0.93
CA LEU A 728 -46.36 -20.36 -1.99
C LEU A 728 -46.59 -21.88 -1.89
N CYS A 729 -45.57 -22.68 -1.64
CA CYS A 729 -45.66 -24.11 -1.42
C CYS A 729 -46.51 -24.45 -0.20
N LYS A 730 -46.44 -23.72 0.89
CA LYS A 730 -47.30 -23.88 2.06
C LYS A 730 -48.74 -23.52 1.80
N ALA A 731 -48.97 -22.52 0.93
CA ALA A 731 -50.33 -22.14 0.52
C ALA A 731 -50.96 -23.05 -0.57
N GLY A 732 -50.25 -24.09 -1.01
CA GLY A 732 -50.72 -25.02 -2.02
C GLY A 732 -50.62 -24.51 -3.48
N LEU A 733 -49.89 -23.39 -3.70
CA LEU A 733 -49.73 -22.74 -5.00
C LEU A 733 -48.43 -23.15 -5.67
N ALA A 734 -48.21 -24.46 -5.87
CA ALA A 734 -46.97 -25.03 -6.40
C ALA A 734 -46.64 -24.51 -7.81
N ASP A 735 -47.62 -24.28 -8.67
CA ASP A 735 -47.44 -23.76 -10.03
C ASP A 735 -46.77 -22.37 -10.01
N ARG A 736 -47.22 -21.49 -9.11
CA ARG A 736 -46.61 -20.16 -8.94
C ARG A 736 -45.19 -20.26 -8.34
N ALA A 737 -44.98 -21.20 -7.43
CA ALA A 737 -43.66 -21.46 -6.88
C ALA A 737 -42.66 -21.92 -7.95
N GLU A 738 -43.13 -22.77 -8.90
CA GLU A 738 -42.33 -23.26 -10.04
C GLU A 738 -41.98 -22.11 -11.01
N ILE A 739 -42.90 -21.16 -11.26
CA ILE A 739 -42.65 -19.97 -12.08
C ILE A 739 -41.55 -19.11 -11.43
N LEU A 740 -41.64 -18.87 -10.12
CA LEU A 740 -40.63 -18.11 -9.39
C LEU A 740 -39.25 -18.81 -9.39
N CYS A 741 -39.23 -20.14 -9.33
CA CYS A 741 -37.98 -20.88 -9.43
C CYS A 741 -37.37 -20.78 -10.83
N LYS A 742 -38.18 -20.73 -11.91
CA LYS A 742 -37.71 -20.45 -13.27
C LYS A 742 -37.18 -19.03 -13.41
N GLU A 743 -37.83 -18.05 -12.77
CA GLU A 743 -37.40 -16.66 -12.75
C GLU A 743 -36.05 -16.51 -12.02
N LEU A 744 -35.86 -17.16 -10.85
CA LEU A 744 -34.60 -17.22 -10.14
C LEU A 744 -33.45 -17.72 -11.04
N LEU A 745 -33.69 -18.79 -11.82
CA LEU A 745 -32.73 -19.31 -12.79
C LEU A 745 -32.45 -18.31 -13.93
N ALA A 746 -33.47 -17.61 -14.39
CA ALA A 746 -33.34 -16.61 -15.46
C ALA A 746 -32.51 -15.38 -15.02
N THR A 747 -32.52 -15.05 -13.74
CA THR A 747 -31.65 -14.00 -13.18
C THR A 747 -30.20 -14.43 -12.97
N GLY A 748 -29.84 -15.67 -13.32
CA GLY A 748 -28.49 -16.23 -13.17
C GLY A 748 -28.18 -16.73 -11.75
N LEU A 749 -29.15 -16.75 -10.85
CA LEU A 749 -29.01 -17.28 -9.51
C LEU A 749 -29.22 -18.79 -9.52
N ILE A 750 -28.45 -19.50 -8.70
CA ILE A 750 -28.56 -20.98 -8.60
C ILE A 750 -29.39 -21.35 -7.37
N PRO A 751 -30.52 -22.08 -7.53
CA PRO A 751 -31.29 -22.58 -6.39
C PRO A 751 -30.41 -23.45 -5.48
N ASN A 752 -30.55 -23.25 -4.18
CA ASN A 752 -29.81 -24.01 -3.17
C ASN A 752 -30.65 -25.22 -2.67
N GLN A 753 -30.03 -26.03 -1.83
CA GLN A 753 -30.67 -27.22 -1.22
C GLN A 753 -31.98 -26.87 -0.47
N PHE A 754 -32.08 -25.67 0.11
CA PHE A 754 -33.30 -25.25 0.83
C PHE A 754 -34.45 -24.92 -0.12
N THR A 755 -34.15 -24.37 -1.30
CA THR A 755 -35.16 -24.08 -2.33
C THR A 755 -35.81 -25.38 -2.82
N TYR A 756 -35.01 -26.42 -3.11
CA TYR A 756 -35.56 -27.74 -3.49
C TYR A 756 -36.25 -28.46 -2.34
N ALA A 757 -35.78 -28.28 -1.09
CA ALA A 757 -36.46 -28.83 0.09
C ALA A 757 -37.88 -28.30 0.27
N CYS A 758 -38.18 -27.03 -0.13
CA CYS A 758 -39.52 -26.46 -0.10
C CYS A 758 -40.49 -27.24 -1.02
N PHE A 759 -40.04 -27.56 -2.24
CA PHE A 759 -40.83 -28.40 -3.18
C PHE A 759 -40.97 -29.82 -2.66
N LEU A 760 -39.91 -30.39 -2.10
CA LEU A 760 -39.94 -31.72 -1.50
C LEU A 760 -40.97 -31.82 -0.36
N ASP A 761 -40.97 -30.79 0.56
CA ASP A 761 -41.93 -30.71 1.63
C ASP A 761 -43.37 -30.57 1.14
N HIS A 762 -43.60 -29.79 0.08
CA HIS A 762 -44.91 -29.66 -0.54
C HIS A 762 -45.38 -31.02 -1.11
N LEU A 763 -44.55 -31.68 -1.92
CA LEU A 763 -44.90 -32.97 -2.54
C LEU A 763 -45.22 -34.06 -1.50
N THR A 764 -44.43 -34.07 -0.40
CA THR A 764 -44.70 -35.03 0.70
C THR A 764 -45.96 -34.70 1.50
N ARG A 765 -46.36 -33.41 1.61
CA ARG A 765 -47.61 -33.00 2.27
C ARG A 765 -48.84 -33.40 1.48
N GLU A 766 -48.78 -33.22 0.17
CA GLU A 766 -49.85 -33.57 -0.76
C GLU A 766 -49.94 -35.09 -1.04
N GLY A 767 -48.98 -35.86 -0.50
CA GLY A 767 -48.96 -37.30 -0.65
C GLY A 767 -48.32 -37.84 -1.96
N TYR A 768 -47.70 -36.98 -2.78
CA TYR A 768 -47.06 -37.35 -4.04
C TYR A 768 -45.65 -37.93 -3.80
N MET A 769 -45.52 -39.02 -3.04
CA MET A 769 -44.24 -39.59 -2.62
C MET A 769 -43.36 -40.07 -3.78
N GLU A 770 -43.93 -40.58 -4.86
CA GLU A 770 -43.14 -40.99 -6.04
C GLU A 770 -42.41 -39.81 -6.68
N LYS A 771 -43.10 -38.67 -6.82
CA LYS A 771 -42.45 -37.43 -7.32
C LYS A 771 -41.44 -36.87 -6.34
N ALA A 772 -41.74 -36.97 -5.04
CA ALA A 772 -40.81 -36.55 -3.98
C ALA A 772 -39.52 -37.38 -4.02
N MET A 773 -39.62 -38.71 -4.20
CA MET A 773 -38.47 -39.60 -4.36
C MET A 773 -37.67 -39.30 -5.63
N GLN A 774 -38.35 -39.03 -6.76
CA GLN A 774 -37.69 -38.64 -8.00
C GLN A 774 -36.88 -37.34 -7.83
N LEU A 775 -37.47 -36.32 -7.17
CA LEU A 775 -36.80 -35.04 -6.88
C LEU A 775 -35.61 -35.26 -5.95
N HIS A 776 -35.77 -36.06 -4.90
CA HIS A 776 -34.70 -36.38 -3.95
C HIS A 776 -33.54 -37.12 -4.62
N ASN A 777 -33.82 -38.08 -5.50
CA ASN A 777 -32.80 -38.79 -6.27
C ASN A 777 -32.05 -37.88 -7.24
N ALA A 778 -32.73 -36.87 -7.81
CA ALA A 778 -32.05 -35.81 -8.58
C ALA A 778 -31.15 -34.93 -7.71
N MET A 779 -31.59 -34.61 -6.50
CA MET A 779 -30.77 -33.85 -5.52
C MET A 779 -29.54 -34.66 -5.06
N LEU A 780 -29.67 -35.96 -4.86
CA LEU A 780 -28.54 -36.85 -4.54
C LEU A 780 -27.48 -36.85 -5.65
N LYS A 781 -27.89 -36.97 -6.92
CA LYS A 781 -26.99 -36.91 -8.08
C LYS A 781 -26.29 -35.55 -8.20
N GLY A 782 -26.96 -34.48 -7.77
CA GLY A 782 -26.45 -33.12 -7.76
C GLY A 782 -25.67 -32.75 -6.50
N PHE A 783 -25.44 -33.66 -5.55
CA PHE A 783 -24.81 -33.41 -4.25
C PHE A 783 -25.53 -32.34 -3.40
N LEU A 784 -26.85 -32.18 -3.58
CA LEU A 784 -27.68 -31.22 -2.86
C LEU A 784 -28.52 -31.85 -1.74
N ALA A 785 -28.52 -33.17 -1.61
CA ALA A 785 -29.23 -33.85 -0.53
C ALA A 785 -28.50 -33.72 0.79
N ASN A 786 -29.26 -33.53 1.87
CA ASN A 786 -28.73 -33.35 3.23
C ASN A 786 -29.72 -34.02 4.25
N ALA A 787 -29.37 -33.95 5.55
CA ALA A 787 -30.22 -34.48 6.61
C ALA A 787 -31.65 -33.93 6.59
N VAL A 788 -31.83 -32.66 6.24
CA VAL A 788 -33.17 -32.04 6.18
C VAL A 788 -34.05 -32.68 5.07
N THR A 789 -33.48 -32.95 3.88
CA THR A 789 -34.23 -33.55 2.76
C THR A 789 -34.65 -34.98 3.07
N TYR A 790 -33.79 -35.77 3.71
CA TYR A 790 -34.09 -37.08 4.21
C TYR A 790 -35.18 -37.05 5.31
N ASN A 791 -35.10 -36.13 6.26
CA ASN A 791 -36.08 -35.95 7.31
C ASN A 791 -37.47 -35.59 6.78
N ILE A 792 -37.54 -34.84 5.67
CA ILE A 792 -38.81 -34.55 4.98
C ILE A 792 -39.41 -35.85 4.39
N LEU A 793 -38.61 -36.70 3.73
CA LEU A 793 -39.06 -37.97 3.18
C LEU A 793 -39.51 -38.93 4.29
N ILE A 794 -38.70 -39.12 5.34
CA ILE A 794 -39.02 -39.96 6.50
C ILE A 794 -40.37 -39.54 7.09
N ARG A 795 -40.56 -38.23 7.30
CA ARG A 795 -41.81 -37.66 7.80
C ARG A 795 -42.98 -37.92 6.82
N GLY A 796 -42.75 -37.82 5.51
CA GLY A 796 -43.76 -38.15 4.49
C GLY A 796 -44.20 -39.60 4.53
N PHE A 797 -43.26 -40.55 4.58
CA PHE A 797 -43.57 -41.99 4.70
C PHE A 797 -44.26 -42.30 6.03
N CYS A 798 -43.84 -41.70 7.13
CA CYS A 798 -44.53 -41.84 8.40
C CYS A 798 -46.00 -41.37 8.36
N LYS A 799 -46.28 -40.24 7.70
CA LYS A 799 -47.64 -39.71 7.55
C LYS A 799 -48.53 -40.64 6.71
N LEU A 800 -48.02 -41.28 5.67
CA LEU A 800 -48.76 -42.21 4.84
C LEU A 800 -48.86 -43.59 5.48
N GLY A 801 -48.21 -43.80 6.60
CA GLY A 801 -48.24 -45.07 7.25
C GLY A 801 -47.27 -46.12 6.74
N GLU A 802 -46.34 -45.77 5.87
CA GLU A 802 -45.34 -46.66 5.29
C GLU A 802 -44.05 -46.71 6.13
N ILE A 803 -44.14 -47.23 7.34
CA ILE A 803 -43.04 -47.21 8.32
C ILE A 803 -41.81 -47.96 7.87
N HIS A 804 -42.00 -49.09 7.11
CA HIS A 804 -40.85 -49.84 6.56
C HIS A 804 -40.03 -49.00 5.61
N LYS A 805 -40.70 -48.25 4.73
CA LYS A 805 -39.99 -47.33 3.81
C LYS A 805 -39.31 -46.19 4.56
N ALA A 806 -39.90 -45.72 5.67
CA ALA A 806 -39.21 -44.69 6.53
C ALA A 806 -37.95 -45.25 7.18
N THR A 807 -37.95 -46.51 7.64
CA THR A 807 -36.75 -47.18 8.19
C THR A 807 -35.72 -47.48 7.10
N ASP A 808 -36.13 -47.88 5.91
CA ASP A 808 -35.25 -48.12 4.77
C ASP A 808 -34.57 -46.78 4.34
N THR A 809 -35.34 -45.68 4.32
CA THR A 809 -34.80 -44.33 4.04
C THR A 809 -33.78 -43.87 5.08
N LEU A 810 -33.95 -44.24 6.37
CA LEU A 810 -32.98 -43.95 7.41
C LEU A 810 -31.65 -44.70 7.23
N VAL A 811 -31.75 -45.98 6.70
CA VAL A 811 -30.57 -46.78 6.36
C VAL A 811 -29.88 -46.21 5.12
N GLU A 812 -30.63 -45.87 4.08
CA GLU A 812 -30.15 -45.27 2.85
C GLU A 812 -29.39 -43.94 3.11
N MET A 813 -29.90 -43.11 4.04
CA MET A 813 -29.28 -41.88 4.45
C MET A 813 -27.84 -42.14 4.95
N ARG A 814 -27.66 -43.15 5.80
CA ARG A 814 -26.35 -43.53 6.32
C ARG A 814 -25.43 -44.10 5.22
N ASP A 815 -25.98 -44.97 4.35
CA ASP A 815 -25.22 -45.58 3.29
C ASP A 815 -24.72 -44.57 2.23
N ASN A 816 -25.46 -43.46 2.04
CA ASN A 816 -25.05 -42.33 1.23
C ASN A 816 -24.08 -41.36 1.96
N GLY A 817 -23.59 -41.73 3.15
CA GLY A 817 -22.61 -40.92 3.91
C GLY A 817 -23.17 -39.69 4.63
N ILE A 818 -24.48 -39.56 4.69
CA ILE A 818 -25.15 -38.46 5.42
C ILE A 818 -25.57 -39.01 6.81
N PRO A 819 -24.96 -38.59 7.91
CA PRO A 819 -25.30 -39.11 9.23
C PRO A 819 -26.74 -38.72 9.64
N PRO A 820 -27.59 -39.67 10.05
CA PRO A 820 -28.89 -39.37 10.62
C PRO A 820 -28.74 -38.52 11.89
N ASP A 821 -29.62 -37.55 12.09
CA ASP A 821 -29.68 -36.69 13.28
C ASP A 821 -30.75 -37.13 14.31
N CYS A 822 -30.81 -36.46 15.45
CA CYS A 822 -31.83 -36.74 16.47
C CYS A 822 -33.25 -36.62 15.90
N ILE A 823 -33.48 -35.71 14.94
CA ILE A 823 -34.82 -35.51 14.32
C ILE A 823 -35.20 -36.72 13.44
N SER A 824 -34.26 -37.28 12.70
CA SER A 824 -34.44 -38.46 11.87
C SER A 824 -34.95 -39.64 12.71
N PHE A 825 -34.22 -39.94 13.79
CA PHE A 825 -34.57 -41.03 14.69
C PHE A 825 -35.87 -40.78 15.46
N SER A 826 -36.05 -39.57 16.03
CA SER A 826 -37.23 -39.19 16.81
C SER A 826 -38.51 -39.25 15.97
N THR A 827 -38.45 -38.90 14.68
CA THR A 827 -39.62 -38.97 13.80
C THR A 827 -40.09 -40.43 13.58
N VAL A 828 -39.18 -41.38 13.40
CA VAL A 828 -39.50 -42.79 13.25
C VAL A 828 -39.96 -43.41 14.59
N ILE A 829 -39.27 -43.07 15.71
CA ILE A 829 -39.66 -43.50 17.07
C ILE A 829 -41.09 -43.03 17.35
N TYR A 830 -41.45 -41.78 17.07
CA TYR A 830 -42.79 -41.24 17.27
C TYR A 830 -43.86 -42.07 16.53
N GLU A 831 -43.63 -42.43 15.30
CA GLU A 831 -44.59 -43.19 14.49
C GLU A 831 -44.75 -44.63 14.98
N PHE A 832 -43.66 -45.31 15.42
CA PHE A 832 -43.74 -46.60 16.07
C PHE A 832 -44.55 -46.52 17.41
N CYS A 833 -44.26 -45.50 18.25
CA CYS A 833 -45.00 -45.26 19.50
C CYS A 833 -46.50 -44.99 19.22
N ARG A 834 -46.81 -44.18 18.21
CA ARG A 834 -48.22 -43.88 17.84
C ARG A 834 -49.00 -45.11 17.44
N ARG A 835 -48.37 -46.14 16.87
CA ARG A 835 -48.96 -47.42 16.48
C ARG A 835 -49.00 -48.48 17.60
N GLY A 836 -48.38 -48.14 18.72
CA GLY A 836 -48.27 -49.11 19.83
C GLY A 836 -47.17 -50.15 19.66
N ASP A 837 -46.30 -50.04 18.59
CA ASP A 837 -45.20 -50.98 18.41
C ASP A 837 -43.98 -50.54 19.19
N LEU A 838 -44.02 -50.79 20.50
CA LEU A 838 -42.92 -50.47 21.39
C LEU A 838 -41.62 -51.24 21.07
N PRO A 839 -41.64 -52.52 20.69
CA PRO A 839 -40.42 -53.23 20.26
C PRO A 839 -39.75 -52.59 19.03
N GLY A 840 -40.53 -52.08 18.06
CA GLY A 840 -40.04 -51.34 16.93
C GLY A 840 -39.38 -50.02 17.36
N ALA A 841 -40.03 -49.28 18.23
CA ALA A 841 -39.49 -48.02 18.77
C ALA A 841 -38.17 -48.25 19.52
N MET A 842 -38.04 -49.29 20.34
CA MET A 842 -36.82 -49.63 21.06
C MET A 842 -35.66 -50.01 20.14
N ARG A 843 -35.91 -50.77 19.04
CA ARG A 843 -34.87 -51.07 18.07
C ARG A 843 -34.29 -49.82 17.40
N ILE A 844 -35.13 -48.83 17.10
CA ILE A 844 -34.68 -47.57 16.51
C ILE A 844 -33.92 -46.73 17.55
N TRP A 845 -34.35 -46.77 18.80
CA TRP A 845 -33.65 -46.15 19.93
C TRP A 845 -32.24 -46.75 20.10
N ASP A 846 -32.11 -48.08 20.13
CA ASP A 846 -30.84 -48.75 20.27
C ASP A 846 -29.90 -48.43 19.04
N SER A 847 -30.48 -48.30 17.84
CA SER A 847 -29.77 -47.87 16.63
C SER A 847 -29.27 -46.44 16.79
N MET A 848 -30.03 -45.53 17.38
CA MET A 848 -29.61 -44.15 17.64
C MET A 848 -28.43 -44.11 18.60
N ILE A 849 -28.48 -44.88 19.73
CA ILE A 849 -27.40 -44.95 20.69
C ILE A 849 -26.15 -45.58 20.09
N SER A 850 -26.28 -46.67 19.32
CA SER A 850 -25.17 -47.35 18.68
C SER A 850 -24.49 -46.51 17.59
N SER A 851 -25.22 -45.55 17.02
CA SER A 851 -24.65 -44.52 16.11
C SER A 851 -23.89 -43.41 16.84
N GLY A 852 -23.73 -43.45 18.17
CA GLY A 852 -23.01 -42.49 18.96
C GLY A 852 -23.77 -41.18 19.26
N LEU A 853 -25.07 -41.12 18.89
CA LEU A 853 -25.90 -39.95 19.17
C LEU A 853 -26.40 -39.98 20.60
N LYS A 854 -26.32 -38.84 21.28
CA LYS A 854 -26.92 -38.63 22.60
C LYS A 854 -28.40 -38.25 22.43
N PRO A 855 -29.37 -39.06 22.93
CA PRO A 855 -30.78 -38.71 22.83
C PRO A 855 -31.08 -37.37 23.49
N ASP A 856 -31.87 -36.53 22.83
CA ASP A 856 -32.32 -35.23 23.32
C ASP A 856 -33.61 -35.34 24.19
N THR A 857 -34.05 -34.27 24.75
CA THR A 857 -35.28 -34.15 25.54
C THR A 857 -36.51 -34.64 24.77
N VAL A 858 -36.57 -34.40 23.45
CA VAL A 858 -37.69 -34.75 22.58
C VAL A 858 -37.73 -36.26 22.39
N ALA A 859 -36.61 -36.89 22.07
CA ALA A 859 -36.52 -38.34 21.88
C ALA A 859 -36.91 -39.12 23.13
N TYR A 860 -36.45 -38.72 24.31
CA TYR A 860 -36.87 -39.30 25.60
C TYR A 860 -38.38 -39.14 25.84
N ASN A 861 -38.94 -37.94 25.67
CA ASN A 861 -40.36 -37.67 25.89
C ASN A 861 -41.24 -38.50 24.96
N LEU A 862 -40.81 -38.71 23.68
CA LEU A 862 -41.55 -39.55 22.71
C LEU A 862 -41.54 -41.03 23.10
N LEU A 863 -40.41 -41.56 23.54
CA LEU A 863 -40.30 -42.96 23.93
C LEU A 863 -41.06 -43.23 25.28
N ILE A 864 -40.95 -42.32 26.22
CA ILE A 864 -41.75 -42.39 27.47
C ILE A 864 -43.23 -42.36 27.14
N TYR A 865 -43.70 -41.51 26.23
CA TYR A 865 -45.06 -41.47 25.72
C TYR A 865 -45.49 -42.84 25.11
N GLY A 866 -44.59 -43.42 24.28
CA GLY A 866 -44.79 -44.76 23.69
C GLY A 866 -44.94 -45.86 24.75
N CYS A 867 -44.10 -45.85 25.79
CA CYS A 867 -44.20 -46.82 26.90
C CYS A 867 -45.51 -46.66 27.69
N CYS A 868 -45.95 -45.43 27.93
CA CYS A 868 -47.25 -45.17 28.63
C CYS A 868 -48.40 -45.68 27.79
N ILE A 869 -48.45 -45.48 26.46
CA ILE A 869 -49.53 -46.04 25.59
C ILE A 869 -49.53 -47.54 25.56
N ALA A 870 -48.35 -48.19 25.58
CA ALA A 870 -48.20 -49.65 25.60
C ALA A 870 -48.46 -50.24 27.00
N GLY A 871 -48.70 -49.44 28.04
CA GLY A 871 -48.88 -49.94 29.39
C GLY A 871 -47.60 -50.35 30.12
N GLU A 872 -46.44 -50.13 29.56
CA GLU A 872 -45.14 -50.50 30.11
C GLU A 872 -44.62 -49.41 31.03
N LEU A 873 -45.30 -49.12 32.18
CA LEU A 873 -44.95 -48.01 33.06
C LEU A 873 -43.61 -48.17 33.72
N ASP A 874 -43.13 -49.35 34.03
CA ASP A 874 -41.82 -49.59 34.63
C ASP A 874 -40.72 -49.05 33.74
N LYS A 875 -40.78 -49.35 32.44
CA LYS A 875 -39.81 -48.83 31.45
C LYS A 875 -39.94 -47.32 31.28
N ALA A 876 -41.13 -46.75 31.37
CA ALA A 876 -41.29 -45.30 31.28
C ALA A 876 -40.62 -44.59 32.47
N PHE A 877 -40.67 -45.16 33.67
CA PHE A 877 -39.98 -44.64 34.84
C PHE A 877 -38.44 -44.78 34.72
N GLU A 878 -37.97 -45.93 34.20
CA GLU A 878 -36.53 -46.13 33.96
C GLU A 878 -35.97 -45.08 32.98
N LEU A 879 -36.64 -44.86 31.84
CA LEU A 879 -36.27 -43.85 30.86
C LEU A 879 -36.30 -42.42 31.44
N ARG A 880 -37.30 -42.08 32.25
CA ARG A 880 -37.36 -40.80 32.96
C ARG A 880 -36.17 -40.62 33.91
N ASN A 881 -35.81 -41.68 34.64
CA ASN A 881 -34.69 -41.60 35.57
C ASN A 881 -33.35 -41.49 34.83
N ASP A 882 -33.18 -42.14 33.71
CA ASP A 882 -32.01 -42.01 32.86
C ASP A 882 -31.92 -40.56 32.26
N MET A 883 -33.05 -40.03 31.79
CA MET A 883 -33.19 -38.67 31.31
C MET A 883 -32.72 -37.65 32.39
N VAL A 884 -33.21 -37.80 33.63
CA VAL A 884 -32.83 -36.89 34.74
C VAL A 884 -31.37 -37.08 35.11
N ARG A 885 -30.82 -38.29 35.14
CA ARG A 885 -29.38 -38.56 35.37
C ARG A 885 -28.49 -37.86 34.36
N ARG A 886 -28.97 -37.70 33.14
CA ARG A 886 -28.26 -36.94 32.08
C ARG A 886 -28.50 -35.43 32.10
N GLY A 887 -29.20 -34.93 33.13
CA GLY A 887 -29.47 -33.48 33.30
C GLY A 887 -30.59 -32.94 32.41
N LEU A 888 -31.38 -33.79 31.77
CA LEU A 888 -32.50 -33.38 30.94
C LEU A 888 -33.81 -33.36 31.74
N ASN A 889 -34.64 -32.31 31.58
CA ASN A 889 -35.90 -32.17 32.29
C ASN A 889 -37.10 -32.69 31.46
N PRO A 890 -37.94 -33.59 32.02
CA PRO A 890 -39.18 -34.00 31.37
C PRO A 890 -40.13 -32.81 31.18
N ASN A 891 -40.83 -32.75 30.04
CA ASN A 891 -41.81 -31.71 29.78
C ASN A 891 -43.11 -31.93 30.63
N LYS A 892 -43.97 -30.90 30.73
CA LYS A 892 -45.19 -30.95 31.51
C LYS A 892 -46.13 -32.12 31.09
N ARG A 893 -46.24 -32.45 29.78
CA ARG A 893 -47.04 -33.56 29.27
C ARG A 893 -46.50 -34.90 29.74
N THR A 894 -45.23 -35.12 29.69
CA THR A 894 -44.57 -36.35 30.15
C THR A 894 -44.74 -36.54 31.65
N GLN A 895 -44.63 -35.45 32.45
CA GLN A 895 -44.91 -35.49 33.88
C GLN A 895 -46.36 -35.86 34.18
N THR A 896 -47.33 -35.31 33.44
CA THR A 896 -48.76 -35.61 33.62
C THR A 896 -49.09 -37.08 33.26
N LEU A 897 -48.48 -37.60 32.15
CA LEU A 897 -48.66 -39.00 31.69
C LEU A 897 -48.12 -40.06 32.69
N LEU A 898 -47.10 -39.70 33.47
CA LEU A 898 -46.49 -40.58 34.48
C LEU A 898 -47.17 -40.50 35.84
N VAL A 899 -48.10 -39.56 36.08
CA VAL A 899 -48.85 -39.36 37.33
C VAL A 899 -50.24 -40.04 37.27
N HIS A 900 -50.77 -40.23 36.07
CA HIS A 900 -52.01 -40.98 35.82
C HIS A 900 -51.70 -42.41 35.35
#